data_8743f0dc814bd216f410c5f80dedc1a5
#
_entry.id   8743f0dc814bd216f410c5f80dedc1a5
#
_cell.length_a   1.000
_cell.length_b   1.000
_cell.length_c   1.000
_cell.angle_alpha   90.00
_cell.angle_beta   90.00
_cell.angle_gamma   90.00
#
_symmetry.space_group_name_H-M   'P 1'
#
loop_
_entity.id
_entity.type
_entity.pdbx_description
1 polymer ?
#
loop_
_entity_poly.entity_id
_entity_poly.type
_entity_poly.pdbx_seq_one_letter_code
_entity_poly.pdbx_strand_id
1 'polypeptide(L)'
;MGGFCMSRRRASMSVLSTVAVLVAAAAVFVAPGAAAAAVVDDPAALVNPLLGTAGAGNTFPGADAPFGMVQWSPDTTSKRFGGGYKYADSAISGFSLTHVSGVGCDIMGDWPILPTTGAVAATANVGFSHAGESASPGSYAVTLANAVRTELTATTRSGMGRFTFPATTQANLLFKTTGGASVQGPATFTVVDSTHITGSVVSGKFCSNADTTYTTYFDVVFDRPFTSSTAFTGGTALTFDTSAAQVVQAKVGLSFMSVANAAANRTAENAGWDFSATRDATRAAWNELLGKIQIGGGTGAQRTTFYTALYHSLLHPNVVSDVNGQYRGFDQRTHTLSPGQSAQYSNFSNWDSYRTQSQLMALVAPAQASDSAQSMVNAYAQGGVLPKWALNDGETFVMVGDPAAPVLAGYYAFGARNFDTAAAKAAMVKQGTDFSPARPGIDYLAGIGYLPSDGTWTCCRNWGPVATQLEYNTADFAISAFAGALGDTVNQSRFRNRAGAWRNVLNPTSGLMQPRLLDGTWKADFDPVRDDHGFVEAPSWTYTGMVPFDLRGLADAKGGNAAMAAYLDHVLAGFKGAGDHADLSNEPSINLPWEYDYVGQPWKTQKTVRDIQNQLWTADPAVWATGNDDLGAMSAWYVWSALGMYPMTPGTADLALGSPLFTTATVALAGGGEITINAPAAATGAPYVQALSLDGATWNNAYLPPSFALTGGTLDVTLGTTANTSWATAASSAPPSYPSPGGEGPLLPQPGPTGRISSAIAGKCVDVVQSGTANGTGIDSYACNGSAAQQWTVLGDGSLRAFGKCVDVPNGAATNGTQVQLWNCNGSNPQRWRHDPVTGALRNPITDKCLDIPDSSTANGALLRIWTCNASNAQKWTMPASATGLIGAGVGAKCLDVAGGATANGTKVDIFTCAAAGTEKQEWTILGDGSARALHKCLDVTSGGTVNGTLVRLYTCNATGSQQWTWNSGTGTLTNPQSGKCLDVPDSSTADGTQVRLWTCNGTSAQRWTLP
;
A
#
# COMPACT_ATOMS: atom_id res chain seq x y z
N MET A 1 -89.93 -12.82 1.80
CA MET A 1 -90.88 -13.91 1.98
C MET A 1 -90.06 -15.10 2.42
N GLY A 2 -90.03 -15.45 3.62
CA GLY A 2 -90.85 -16.12 4.50
C GLY A 2 -90.16 -17.53 4.63
N GLY A 3 -89.86 -18.14 5.73
CA GLY A 3 -90.22 -17.96 7.07
C GLY A 3 -90.32 -19.28 7.73
N PHE A 4 -89.95 -19.32 8.99
CA PHE A 4 -90.41 -20.29 10.02
C PHE A 4 -89.82 -21.71 10.03
N CYS A 5 -89.08 -22.16 11.04
CA CYS A 5 -89.23 -22.21 12.55
C CYS A 5 -89.80 -23.48 13.07
N MET A 6 -89.20 -23.95 14.16
CA MET A 6 -89.69 -24.89 15.23
C MET A 6 -89.38 -26.38 15.07
N SER A 7 -88.92 -27.01 16.05
CA SER A 7 -88.65 -27.11 17.46
C SER A 7 -88.89 -28.47 18.02
N ARG A 8 -88.08 -28.91 19.02
CA ARG A 8 -88.33 -29.83 20.13
C ARG A 8 -88.40 -31.32 19.83
N ARG A 9 -87.90 -32.25 20.52
CA ARG A 9 -87.62 -32.54 21.95
C ARG A 9 -86.80 -33.81 22.09
N ARG A 10 -85.91 -33.86 23.07
CA ARG A 10 -85.45 -34.89 23.99
C ARG A 10 -85.84 -36.37 23.74
N ALA A 11 -84.75 -37.19 23.82
CA ALA A 11 -84.74 -38.37 24.71
C ALA A 11 -83.31 -38.88 24.88
N SER A 12 -82.95 -39.12 26.13
CA SER A 12 -81.67 -39.65 26.60
C SER A 12 -81.53 -41.10 26.30
N MET A 13 -80.37 -41.62 25.88
CA MET A 13 -79.93 -42.97 26.20
C MET A 13 -78.43 -43.04 26.09
N SER A 14 -77.76 -43.38 27.18
CA SER A 14 -76.32 -43.60 27.35
C SER A 14 -75.91 -44.88 26.63
N VAL A 15 -74.86 -44.77 25.80
CA VAL A 15 -74.07 -45.93 25.42
C VAL A 15 -72.56 -45.46 25.46
N LEU A 16 -71.75 -46.16 26.24
CA LEU A 16 -70.36 -46.16 26.28
C LEU A 16 -69.80 -46.38 24.86
N SER A 17 -68.99 -45.51 24.37
CA SER A 17 -68.13 -45.73 23.20
C SER A 17 -66.72 -45.20 23.47
N THR A 18 -65.80 -46.12 23.48
CA THR A 18 -64.39 -46.00 23.59
C THR A 18 -63.82 -44.97 22.56
N VAL A 19 -63.22 -43.88 23.03
CA VAL A 19 -62.48 -42.91 22.17
C VAL A 19 -61.08 -43.47 21.94
N ALA A 20 -60.83 -43.98 20.73
CA ALA A 20 -59.47 -44.25 20.25
C ALA A 20 -58.85 -42.92 19.87
N VAL A 21 -57.87 -42.41 20.68
CA VAL A 21 -57.00 -41.26 20.33
C VAL A 21 -56.00 -41.75 19.30
N LEU A 22 -56.11 -41.31 18.04
CA LEU A 22 -55.08 -41.41 17.04
C LEU A 22 -54.05 -40.31 17.35
N VAL A 23 -52.94 -40.71 17.96
CA VAL A 23 -51.73 -39.88 18.01
C VAL A 23 -51.03 -39.97 16.63
N ALA A 24 -51.21 -38.96 15.79
CA ALA A 24 -50.38 -38.77 14.59
C ALA A 24 -48.96 -38.40 15.04
N ALA A 25 -48.07 -39.38 15.09
CA ALA A 25 -46.66 -39.17 15.22
C ALA A 25 -46.17 -38.49 13.92
N ALA A 26 -45.94 -37.16 13.95
CA ALA A 26 -45.16 -36.47 12.93
C ALA A 26 -43.72 -37.00 13.05
N ALA A 27 -43.36 -37.95 12.20
CA ALA A 27 -41.97 -38.30 12.02
C ALA A 27 -41.24 -37.08 11.41
N VAL A 28 -40.53 -36.34 12.24
CA VAL A 28 -39.53 -35.40 11.78
C VAL A 28 -38.44 -36.24 11.11
N PHE A 29 -38.45 -36.29 9.79
CA PHE A 29 -37.31 -36.78 9.03
C PHE A 29 -36.19 -35.75 9.25
N VAL A 30 -35.33 -35.95 10.25
CA VAL A 30 -34.01 -35.40 10.29
C VAL A 30 -33.29 -36.04 9.11
N ALA A 31 -33.13 -35.28 8.01
CA ALA A 31 -32.24 -35.69 6.96
C ALA A 31 -30.87 -35.95 7.61
N PRO A 32 -30.19 -37.07 7.29
CA PRO A 32 -28.82 -37.26 7.78
C PRO A 32 -28.03 -36.03 7.37
N GLY A 33 -27.49 -35.30 8.36
CA GLY A 33 -26.60 -34.20 8.10
C GLY A 33 -25.53 -34.70 7.13
N ALA A 34 -25.34 -34.01 6.02
CA ALA A 34 -24.26 -34.31 5.11
C ALA A 34 -22.99 -34.39 5.96
N ALA A 35 -22.33 -35.56 5.96
CA ALA A 35 -21.05 -35.70 6.66
C ALA A 35 -20.13 -34.53 6.19
N ALA A 36 -19.56 -33.80 7.14
CA ALA A 36 -18.57 -32.75 6.80
C ALA A 36 -17.55 -33.38 5.87
N ALA A 37 -17.26 -32.70 4.75
CA ALA A 37 -16.26 -33.20 3.82
C ALA A 37 -14.93 -33.30 4.56
N ALA A 38 -14.21 -34.41 4.39
CA ALA A 38 -12.91 -34.60 5.01
C ALA A 38 -11.98 -33.45 4.60
N VAL A 39 -11.33 -32.85 5.57
CA VAL A 39 -10.27 -31.84 5.33
C VAL A 39 -9.05 -32.50 4.72
N VAL A 40 -8.17 -31.69 4.12
CA VAL A 40 -6.95 -32.15 3.47
C VAL A 40 -5.87 -32.39 4.53
N ASP A 41 -5.44 -33.63 4.72
CA ASP A 41 -4.40 -34.02 5.70
C ASP A 41 -2.97 -33.71 5.21
N ASP A 42 -2.75 -33.65 3.89
CA ASP A 42 -1.45 -33.40 3.26
C ASP A 42 -1.56 -32.29 2.19
N PRO A 43 -1.64 -31.03 2.61
CA PRO A 43 -1.77 -29.90 1.68
C PRO A 43 -0.62 -29.78 0.68
N ALA A 44 0.61 -30.11 1.06
CA ALA A 44 1.77 -30.06 0.18
C ALA A 44 1.64 -31.03 -1.02
N ALA A 45 0.86 -32.10 -0.90
CA ALA A 45 0.59 -33.01 -2.02
C ALA A 45 -0.33 -32.42 -3.10
N LEU A 46 -1.05 -31.35 -2.79
CA LEU A 46 -1.94 -30.65 -3.72
C LEU A 46 -1.29 -29.44 -4.39
N VAL A 47 -0.11 -29.02 -3.94
CA VAL A 47 0.62 -27.90 -4.55
C VAL A 47 1.23 -28.36 -5.87
N ASN A 48 1.03 -27.57 -6.92
CA ASN A 48 1.69 -27.72 -8.20
C ASN A 48 2.53 -26.46 -8.52
N PRO A 49 3.85 -26.45 -8.19
CA PRO A 49 4.70 -25.28 -8.41
C PRO A 49 4.87 -24.86 -9.89
N LEU A 50 4.43 -25.70 -10.84
CA LEU A 50 4.42 -25.34 -12.26
C LEU A 50 3.29 -24.38 -12.63
N LEU A 51 2.24 -24.23 -11.79
CA LEU A 51 1.21 -23.20 -12.00
C LEU A 51 1.84 -21.81 -11.88
N GLY A 52 1.39 -20.86 -12.70
CA GLY A 52 1.95 -19.51 -12.74
C GLY A 52 3.24 -19.37 -13.53
N THR A 53 3.84 -20.47 -14.04
CA THR A 53 5.04 -20.40 -14.88
C THR A 53 4.73 -20.14 -16.37
N ALA A 54 3.45 -20.27 -16.77
CA ALA A 54 3.00 -19.88 -18.10
C ALA A 54 2.63 -18.39 -18.19
N GLY A 55 2.51 -17.87 -19.40
CA GLY A 55 2.04 -16.51 -19.64
C GLY A 55 2.85 -15.44 -18.90
N ALA A 56 2.16 -14.57 -18.18
CA ALA A 56 2.73 -13.47 -17.41
C ALA A 56 2.95 -13.78 -15.92
N GLY A 57 2.62 -14.98 -15.42
CA GLY A 57 2.65 -15.27 -13.97
C GLY A 57 4.04 -15.19 -13.34
N ASN A 58 5.09 -15.53 -14.08
CA ASN A 58 6.51 -15.38 -13.71
C ASN A 58 6.91 -16.06 -12.39
N THR A 59 6.18 -17.10 -11.96
CA THR A 59 6.56 -17.93 -10.82
C THR A 59 7.69 -18.89 -11.18
N PHE A 60 8.29 -19.56 -10.20
CA PHE A 60 9.33 -20.58 -10.42
C PHE A 60 8.92 -21.95 -9.81
N PRO A 61 9.31 -23.07 -10.44
CA PRO A 61 8.92 -24.40 -9.96
C PRO A 61 9.97 -25.07 -9.06
N GLY A 62 11.08 -24.41 -8.76
CA GLY A 62 12.23 -24.99 -8.10
C GLY A 62 12.07 -25.27 -6.62
N ALA A 63 13.13 -25.82 -6.03
CA ALA A 63 13.18 -26.12 -4.61
C ALA A 63 13.37 -24.87 -3.76
N ASP A 64 12.49 -24.67 -2.79
CA ASP A 64 12.52 -23.57 -1.82
C ASP A 64 11.97 -24.03 -0.46
N ALA A 65 12.51 -23.51 0.64
CA ALA A 65 11.92 -23.61 1.96
C ALA A 65 11.01 -22.41 2.23
N PRO A 66 10.04 -22.47 3.16
CA PRO A 66 9.24 -21.31 3.50
C PRO A 66 10.09 -20.07 3.75
N PHE A 67 9.84 -18.99 2.99
CA PHE A 67 10.58 -17.72 3.07
C PHE A 67 12.10 -17.86 2.87
N GLY A 68 12.58 -18.90 2.18
CA GLY A 68 13.98 -19.26 2.07
C GLY A 68 14.86 -18.22 1.39
N MET A 69 16.17 -18.21 1.73
CA MET A 69 17.21 -17.45 1.04
C MET A 69 17.60 -18.14 -0.29
N VAL A 70 17.47 -19.47 -0.35
CA VAL A 70 17.81 -20.28 -1.52
C VAL A 70 16.53 -20.69 -2.24
N GLN A 71 16.42 -20.27 -3.52
CA GLN A 71 15.39 -20.69 -4.47
C GLN A 71 16.10 -21.42 -5.61
N TRP A 72 16.42 -22.71 -5.43
CA TRP A 72 17.18 -23.46 -6.43
C TRP A 72 16.26 -24.00 -7.54
N SER A 73 16.19 -23.26 -8.63
CA SER A 73 15.20 -23.47 -9.67
C SER A 73 15.81 -23.51 -11.09
N PRO A 74 15.20 -24.25 -12.04
CA PRO A 74 15.61 -24.19 -13.43
C PRO A 74 15.34 -22.81 -14.05
N ASP A 75 16.28 -22.41 -14.90
CA ASP A 75 16.12 -21.30 -15.82
C ASP A 75 15.93 -21.82 -17.24
N THR A 76 14.91 -21.34 -17.96
CA THR A 76 14.64 -21.74 -19.34
C THR A 76 15.08 -20.69 -20.36
N THR A 77 15.01 -21.03 -21.66
CA THR A 77 15.64 -20.23 -22.71
C THR A 77 15.00 -18.88 -22.99
N SER A 78 13.68 -18.74 -22.78
CA SER A 78 12.97 -17.48 -23.01
C SER A 78 12.80 -16.66 -21.73
N LYS A 79 13.41 -17.09 -20.64
CA LYS A 79 13.36 -16.38 -19.36
C LYS A 79 13.91 -14.96 -19.50
N ARG A 80 13.26 -14.00 -18.87
CA ARG A 80 13.82 -12.65 -18.65
C ARG A 80 13.45 -12.11 -17.28
N PHE A 81 12.44 -12.67 -16.61
CA PHE A 81 11.84 -12.14 -15.41
C PHE A 81 12.05 -13.07 -14.21
N GLY A 82 11.72 -12.59 -13.01
CA GLY A 82 12.10 -13.14 -11.73
C GLY A 82 11.97 -14.63 -11.50
N GLY A 83 10.96 -15.27 -12.08
CA GLY A 83 10.78 -16.72 -11.99
C GLY A 83 11.81 -17.54 -12.77
N GLY A 84 12.50 -16.96 -13.75
CA GLY A 84 13.52 -17.64 -14.54
C GLY A 84 13.04 -18.79 -15.44
N TYR A 85 11.82 -19.26 -15.27
CA TYR A 85 11.25 -20.42 -15.95
C TYR A 85 9.99 -20.05 -16.75
N LYS A 86 9.84 -20.62 -17.94
CA LYS A 86 8.62 -20.53 -18.74
C LYS A 86 8.17 -21.93 -19.16
N TYR A 87 6.92 -22.28 -18.83
CA TYR A 87 6.37 -23.62 -19.10
C TYR A 87 6.38 -24.01 -20.59
N ALA A 88 6.26 -23.03 -21.48
CA ALA A 88 6.27 -23.29 -22.92
C ALA A 88 7.68 -23.63 -23.49
N ASP A 89 8.75 -23.43 -22.72
CA ASP A 89 10.10 -23.72 -23.15
C ASP A 89 10.42 -25.21 -23.06
N SER A 90 11.33 -25.65 -23.92
CA SER A 90 11.79 -27.04 -23.99
C SER A 90 13.29 -27.21 -23.73
N ALA A 91 13.95 -26.16 -23.20
CA ALA A 91 15.38 -26.23 -22.88
C ALA A 91 15.71 -25.42 -21.63
N ILE A 92 16.56 -25.99 -20.77
CA ILE A 92 17.06 -25.42 -19.53
C ILE A 92 18.45 -24.85 -19.78
N SER A 93 18.67 -23.60 -19.36
CA SER A 93 19.96 -22.90 -19.46
C SER A 93 20.84 -23.06 -18.22
N GLY A 94 20.28 -23.48 -17.11
CA GLY A 94 20.94 -23.73 -15.82
C GLY A 94 19.93 -23.88 -14.69
N PHE A 95 20.44 -24.14 -13.51
CA PHE A 95 19.66 -24.18 -12.27
C PHE A 95 20.27 -23.14 -11.34
N SER A 96 19.68 -21.95 -11.30
CA SER A 96 20.17 -20.83 -10.49
C SER A 96 19.79 -20.99 -9.02
N LEU A 97 20.57 -20.38 -8.12
CA LEU A 97 20.39 -20.49 -6.66
C LEU A 97 19.41 -19.47 -6.10
N THR A 98 19.09 -18.43 -6.88
CA THR A 98 18.23 -17.34 -6.44
C THR A 98 17.15 -17.03 -7.49
N HIS A 99 15.92 -16.83 -7.03
CA HIS A 99 14.77 -16.40 -7.85
C HIS A 99 13.82 -15.53 -7.04
N VAL A 100 12.96 -14.77 -7.71
CA VAL A 100 11.82 -14.07 -7.09
C VAL A 100 10.56 -14.43 -7.87
N SER A 101 9.55 -14.89 -7.16
CA SER A 101 8.30 -15.35 -7.76
C SER A 101 7.42 -14.19 -8.19
N GLY A 102 6.95 -14.21 -9.42
CA GLY A 102 5.87 -13.35 -9.89
C GLY A 102 6.30 -12.00 -10.49
N VAL A 103 7.56 -11.63 -10.47
CA VAL A 103 8.01 -10.29 -10.87
C VAL A 103 8.14 -10.16 -12.38
N GLY A 104 7.65 -9.02 -12.92
CA GLY A 104 7.69 -8.69 -14.36
C GLY A 104 9.00 -8.05 -14.85
N CYS A 105 10.09 -8.10 -14.08
CA CYS A 105 11.39 -7.53 -14.43
C CYS A 105 12.54 -8.53 -14.25
N ASP A 106 13.67 -8.23 -14.92
CA ASP A 106 14.90 -9.01 -14.72
C ASP A 106 15.42 -8.83 -13.28
N ILE A 107 15.56 -9.95 -12.55
CA ILE A 107 15.99 -9.96 -11.17
C ILE A 107 16.61 -11.31 -10.82
N MET A 108 17.67 -11.33 -10.01
CA MET A 108 18.34 -12.55 -9.51
C MET A 108 18.77 -13.55 -10.62
N GLY A 109 18.59 -14.85 -10.44
CA GLY A 109 19.11 -15.88 -11.34
C GLY A 109 20.60 -16.09 -11.17
N ASP A 110 21.09 -16.00 -9.93
CA ASP A 110 22.52 -16.10 -9.64
C ASP A 110 23.01 -17.53 -9.69
N TRP A 111 24.20 -17.70 -10.27
CA TRP A 111 24.92 -18.96 -10.34
C TRP A 111 24.19 -20.10 -11.04
N PRO A 112 23.83 -19.95 -12.34
CA PRO A 112 23.26 -21.05 -13.11
C PRO A 112 24.22 -22.25 -13.19
N ILE A 113 23.80 -23.40 -12.67
CA ILE A 113 24.56 -24.66 -12.70
C ILE A 113 23.96 -25.59 -13.75
N LEU A 114 24.69 -25.93 -14.80
CA LEU A 114 24.17 -26.77 -15.89
C LEU A 114 24.94 -28.10 -15.97
N PRO A 115 24.30 -29.26 -15.73
CA PRO A 115 24.94 -30.58 -15.92
C PRO A 115 25.00 -30.95 -17.41
N THR A 116 26.22 -31.36 -17.85
CA THR A 116 26.48 -31.78 -19.22
C THR A 116 27.35 -33.04 -19.23
N THR A 117 27.46 -33.69 -20.39
CA THR A 117 28.31 -34.84 -20.64
C THR A 117 29.20 -34.64 -21.85
N GLY A 118 30.38 -35.30 -21.90
CA GLY A 118 31.33 -35.17 -22.97
C GLY A 118 32.36 -34.07 -22.79
N ALA A 119 33.00 -33.60 -23.84
CA ALA A 119 34.01 -32.55 -23.77
C ALA A 119 33.44 -31.25 -23.20
N VAL A 120 34.18 -30.55 -22.33
CA VAL A 120 33.81 -29.26 -21.79
C VAL A 120 33.61 -28.24 -22.94
N ALA A 121 32.45 -27.63 -22.96
CA ALA A 121 32.10 -26.55 -23.91
C ALA A 121 31.22 -25.53 -23.24
N ALA A 122 31.18 -24.30 -23.77
CA ALA A 122 30.27 -23.23 -23.35
C ALA A 122 28.84 -23.55 -23.83
N THR A 123 28.21 -24.57 -23.24
CA THR A 123 26.85 -25.02 -23.58
C THR A 123 25.83 -24.03 -23.06
N ALA A 124 25.05 -23.43 -23.97
CA ALA A 124 24.04 -22.42 -23.59
C ALA A 124 22.85 -23.03 -22.82
N ASN A 125 22.34 -24.17 -23.34
CA ASN A 125 21.18 -24.87 -22.75
C ASN A 125 21.19 -26.36 -23.10
N VAL A 126 20.35 -27.14 -22.39
CA VAL A 126 20.10 -28.56 -22.66
C VAL A 126 18.60 -28.78 -22.73
N GLY A 127 18.13 -29.54 -23.72
CA GLY A 127 16.71 -29.85 -23.91
C GLY A 127 16.13 -30.66 -22.75
N PHE A 128 14.82 -30.53 -22.52
CA PHE A 128 14.06 -31.34 -21.59
C PHE A 128 12.61 -31.54 -22.07
N SER A 129 11.87 -32.37 -21.38
CA SER A 129 10.43 -32.58 -21.59
C SER A 129 9.73 -32.62 -20.25
N HIS A 130 8.52 -32.06 -20.18
CA HIS A 130 7.66 -32.10 -18.99
C HIS A 130 7.32 -33.53 -18.55
N ALA A 131 7.35 -34.52 -19.46
CA ALA A 131 7.16 -35.92 -19.10
C ALA A 131 8.25 -36.47 -18.16
N GLY A 132 9.44 -35.83 -18.14
CA GLY A 132 10.57 -36.16 -17.26
C GLY A 132 10.73 -35.19 -16.10
N GLU A 133 9.78 -34.28 -15.90
CA GLU A 133 9.82 -33.21 -14.91
C GLU A 133 8.87 -33.45 -13.75
N SER A 134 9.26 -33.07 -12.56
CA SER A 134 8.37 -33.03 -11.37
C SER A 134 8.78 -31.92 -10.44
N ALA A 135 7.79 -31.24 -9.85
CA ALA A 135 7.95 -30.18 -8.87
C ALA A 135 7.00 -30.40 -7.70
N SER A 136 7.44 -30.13 -6.50
CA SER A 136 6.62 -30.11 -5.29
C SER A 136 7.26 -29.19 -4.24
N PRO A 137 6.55 -28.72 -3.22
CA PRO A 137 7.13 -27.86 -2.20
C PRO A 137 8.43 -28.44 -1.65
N GLY A 138 9.52 -27.65 -1.73
CA GLY A 138 10.85 -28.03 -1.28
C GLY A 138 11.65 -28.93 -2.22
N SER A 139 11.12 -29.31 -3.41
CA SER A 139 11.89 -30.14 -4.34
C SER A 139 11.50 -29.98 -5.80
N TYR A 140 12.52 -30.15 -6.64
CA TYR A 140 12.38 -30.16 -8.11
C TYR A 140 13.21 -31.29 -8.71
N ALA A 141 12.71 -31.92 -9.78
CA ALA A 141 13.49 -32.90 -10.50
C ALA A 141 13.14 -32.91 -11.99
N VAL A 142 14.17 -33.11 -12.84
CA VAL A 142 14.02 -33.24 -14.30
C VAL A 142 15.06 -34.17 -14.90
N THR A 143 14.68 -34.88 -15.94
CA THR A 143 15.63 -35.64 -16.80
C THR A 143 15.88 -34.84 -18.07
N LEU A 144 17.13 -34.43 -18.25
CA LEU A 144 17.57 -33.65 -19.40
C LEU A 144 17.79 -34.56 -20.65
N ALA A 145 17.78 -33.96 -21.83
CA ALA A 145 17.99 -34.68 -23.11
C ALA A 145 19.37 -35.37 -23.24
N ASN A 146 20.36 -34.95 -22.45
CA ASN A 146 21.66 -35.59 -22.32
C ASN A 146 21.66 -36.76 -21.31
N ALA A 147 20.47 -37.24 -20.91
CA ALA A 147 20.22 -38.30 -19.97
C ALA A 147 20.72 -38.04 -18.51
N VAL A 148 21.04 -36.81 -18.17
CA VAL A 148 21.33 -36.45 -16.76
C VAL A 148 20.02 -36.20 -16.03
N ARG A 149 19.78 -36.89 -14.91
CA ARG A 149 18.69 -36.59 -14.00
C ARG A 149 19.19 -35.63 -12.93
N THR A 150 18.57 -34.48 -12.85
CA THR A 150 18.83 -33.45 -11.82
C THR A 150 17.72 -33.47 -10.81
N GLU A 151 18.06 -33.55 -9.53
CA GLU A 151 17.13 -33.46 -8.40
C GLU A 151 17.65 -32.42 -7.41
N LEU A 152 16.79 -31.51 -7.00
CA LEU A 152 17.12 -30.36 -6.15
C LEU A 152 16.23 -30.35 -4.91
N THR A 153 16.80 -29.94 -3.77
CA THR A 153 16.08 -29.60 -2.56
C THR A 153 16.78 -28.45 -1.85
N ALA A 154 16.07 -27.71 -1.01
CA ALA A 154 16.60 -26.56 -0.30
C ALA A 154 16.18 -26.55 1.16
N THR A 155 17.01 -25.97 2.01
CA THR A 155 16.68 -25.47 3.34
C THR A 155 16.63 -23.94 3.29
N THR A 156 16.49 -23.26 4.40
CA THR A 156 16.40 -21.80 4.42
C THR A 156 17.59 -21.11 3.75
N ARG A 157 18.85 -21.56 4.02
CA ARG A 157 20.08 -20.90 3.53
C ARG A 157 21.01 -21.82 2.77
N SER A 158 20.57 -23.04 2.52
CA SER A 158 21.40 -24.07 1.89
C SER A 158 20.55 -24.92 0.95
N GLY A 159 21.19 -25.66 0.05
CA GLY A 159 20.51 -26.58 -0.86
C GLY A 159 21.33 -27.83 -1.09
N MET A 160 20.66 -28.92 -1.52
CA MET A 160 21.29 -30.14 -2.03
C MET A 160 20.86 -30.41 -3.45
N GLY A 161 21.84 -30.67 -4.31
CA GLY A 161 21.66 -31.17 -5.67
C GLY A 161 22.13 -32.60 -5.80
N ARG A 162 21.35 -33.48 -6.42
CA ARG A 162 21.70 -34.85 -6.76
C ARG A 162 21.63 -35.00 -8.27
N PHE A 163 22.81 -35.25 -8.88
CA PHE A 163 22.96 -35.35 -10.31
C PHE A 163 23.29 -36.78 -10.67
N THR A 164 22.39 -37.51 -11.33
CA THR A 164 22.63 -38.86 -11.83
C THR A 164 23.02 -38.80 -13.29
N PHE A 165 24.29 -39.03 -13.57
CA PHE A 165 24.86 -39.03 -14.90
C PHE A 165 24.82 -40.43 -15.53
N PRO A 166 24.88 -40.54 -16.86
CA PRO A 166 25.31 -41.78 -17.53
C PRO A 166 26.71 -42.19 -17.07
N ALA A 167 27.07 -43.48 -17.21
CA ALA A 167 28.43 -43.95 -16.94
C ALA A 167 29.41 -43.29 -17.92
N THR A 168 30.27 -42.40 -17.45
CA THR A 168 31.24 -41.64 -18.27
C THR A 168 32.36 -41.09 -17.40
N THR A 169 33.52 -40.86 -17.99
CA THR A 169 34.64 -40.13 -17.37
C THR A 169 34.54 -38.60 -17.58
N GLN A 170 33.48 -38.14 -18.27
CA GLN A 170 33.27 -36.74 -18.67
C GLN A 170 31.86 -36.24 -18.24
N ALA A 171 31.52 -36.45 -16.99
CA ALA A 171 30.35 -35.85 -16.36
C ALA A 171 30.70 -34.43 -15.88
N ASN A 172 30.05 -33.40 -16.38
CA ASN A 172 30.41 -32.02 -16.04
C ASN A 172 29.28 -31.29 -15.33
N LEU A 173 29.65 -30.46 -14.35
CA LEU A 173 28.80 -29.38 -13.81
C LEU A 173 29.40 -28.04 -14.22
N LEU A 174 28.67 -27.29 -15.07
CA LEU A 174 29.07 -25.98 -15.55
C LEU A 174 28.52 -24.90 -14.58
N PHE A 175 29.40 -24.25 -13.84
CA PHE A 175 29.09 -23.08 -13.02
C PHE A 175 29.22 -21.84 -13.89
N LYS A 176 28.10 -21.22 -14.22
CA LYS A 176 28.09 -20.05 -15.12
C LYS A 176 28.18 -18.76 -14.30
N THR A 177 29.05 -17.87 -14.71
CA THR A 177 29.22 -16.52 -14.18
C THR A 177 28.48 -15.48 -15.02
N THR A 178 27.82 -15.91 -16.12
CA THR A 178 27.00 -15.09 -17.02
C THR A 178 25.73 -15.86 -17.37
N GLY A 179 24.71 -15.13 -17.84
CA GLY A 179 23.43 -15.72 -18.22
C GLY A 179 22.43 -15.87 -17.08
N GLY A 180 22.72 -15.39 -15.89
CA GLY A 180 21.73 -15.06 -14.87
C GLY A 180 20.91 -13.83 -15.29
N ALA A 181 19.72 -13.66 -14.73
CA ALA A 181 18.82 -12.60 -15.16
C ALA A 181 19.39 -11.20 -14.89
N SER A 182 20.11 -11.02 -13.79
CA SER A 182 20.55 -9.70 -13.34
C SER A 182 22.06 -9.59 -12.99
N VAL A 183 22.91 -10.42 -13.58
CA VAL A 183 24.37 -10.32 -13.36
C VAL A 183 24.91 -9.01 -13.93
N GLN A 184 25.56 -8.19 -13.09
CA GLN A 184 26.00 -6.84 -13.43
C GLN A 184 27.50 -6.60 -13.28
N GLY A 185 28.20 -7.46 -12.56
CA GLY A 185 29.55 -7.19 -12.15
C GLY A 185 30.49 -8.41 -12.21
N PRO A 186 31.69 -8.26 -11.64
CA PRO A 186 32.66 -9.35 -11.63
C PRO A 186 32.16 -10.54 -10.81
N ALA A 187 32.56 -11.73 -11.28
CA ALA A 187 32.40 -12.97 -10.55
C ALA A 187 33.77 -13.53 -10.15
N THR A 188 33.83 -14.17 -9.00
CA THR A 188 34.99 -14.95 -8.55
C THR A 188 34.62 -16.42 -8.48
N PHE A 189 35.54 -17.30 -8.82
CA PHE A 189 35.39 -18.75 -8.68
C PHE A 189 36.69 -19.32 -8.21
N THR A 190 36.70 -20.00 -7.06
CA THR A 190 37.89 -20.53 -6.44
C THR A 190 37.73 -22.03 -6.21
N VAL A 191 38.68 -22.82 -6.69
CA VAL A 191 38.84 -24.24 -6.34
C VAL A 191 39.64 -24.28 -5.05
N VAL A 192 39.03 -24.71 -3.95
CA VAL A 192 39.68 -24.88 -2.65
C VAL A 192 40.43 -26.19 -2.62
N ASP A 193 39.75 -27.28 -3.01
CA ASP A 193 40.34 -28.62 -3.17
C ASP A 193 39.51 -29.42 -4.19
N SER A 194 39.80 -30.71 -4.38
CA SER A 194 39.11 -31.57 -5.34
C SER A 194 37.62 -31.83 -5.02
N THR A 195 37.12 -31.43 -3.85
CA THR A 195 35.73 -31.61 -3.43
C THR A 195 35.05 -30.31 -3.04
N HIS A 196 35.73 -29.16 -3.11
CA HIS A 196 35.26 -27.91 -2.53
C HIS A 196 35.58 -26.73 -3.42
N ILE A 197 34.56 -25.92 -3.70
CA ILE A 197 34.64 -24.68 -4.45
C ILE A 197 33.92 -23.56 -3.72
N THR A 198 34.34 -22.32 -3.97
CA THR A 198 33.68 -21.09 -3.49
C THR A 198 33.59 -20.04 -4.58
N GLY A 199 32.73 -19.06 -4.42
CA GLY A 199 32.67 -17.96 -5.36
C GLY A 199 31.78 -16.82 -4.91
N SER A 200 31.78 -15.75 -5.71
CA SER A 200 30.91 -14.59 -5.55
C SER A 200 30.52 -13.98 -6.89
N VAL A 201 29.36 -13.39 -6.98
CA VAL A 201 28.92 -12.61 -8.15
C VAL A 201 28.15 -11.36 -7.73
N VAL A 202 28.39 -10.27 -8.45
CA VAL A 202 27.63 -9.01 -8.27
C VAL A 202 26.44 -9.02 -9.22
N SER A 203 25.25 -8.83 -8.66
CA SER A 203 23.97 -8.76 -9.37
C SER A 203 23.19 -7.51 -8.99
N GLY A 204 22.06 -7.24 -9.64
CA GLY A 204 21.20 -6.11 -9.32
C GLY A 204 20.60 -5.42 -10.54
N LYS A 205 20.34 -4.10 -10.44
CA LYS A 205 19.72 -3.25 -11.47
C LYS A 205 18.30 -3.69 -11.85
N PHE A 206 17.52 -3.95 -10.84
CA PHE A 206 16.12 -4.32 -10.99
C PHE A 206 15.36 -3.37 -11.93
N CYS A 207 14.58 -3.91 -12.86
CA CYS A 207 13.87 -3.17 -13.91
C CYS A 207 14.76 -2.21 -14.73
N SER A 208 16.02 -2.57 -14.94
CA SER A 208 17.04 -1.83 -15.70
C SER A 208 17.36 -0.41 -15.21
N ASN A 209 16.87 -0.03 -14.04
CA ASN A 209 16.87 1.36 -13.59
C ASN A 209 17.43 1.60 -12.21
N ALA A 210 17.51 0.59 -11.37
CA ALA A 210 18.07 0.79 -10.04
C ALA A 210 19.59 0.69 -10.12
N ASP A 211 20.27 1.63 -9.49
CA ASP A 211 21.70 1.52 -9.24
C ASP A 211 22.01 0.55 -8.09
N THR A 212 20.97 -0.11 -7.57
CA THR A 212 21.06 -1.06 -6.46
C THR A 212 21.68 -2.36 -6.94
N THR A 213 22.83 -2.70 -6.39
CA THR A 213 23.51 -3.97 -6.62
C THR A 213 23.76 -4.68 -5.30
N TYR A 214 23.75 -6.01 -5.35
CA TYR A 214 24.09 -6.86 -4.22
C TYR A 214 25.13 -7.89 -4.63
N THR A 215 25.76 -8.56 -3.67
CA THR A 215 26.72 -9.64 -3.95
C THR A 215 26.21 -10.93 -3.34
N THR A 216 26.14 -11.99 -4.14
CA THR A 216 25.94 -13.35 -3.66
C THR A 216 27.26 -14.08 -3.50
N TYR A 217 27.37 -14.81 -2.41
CA TYR A 217 28.51 -15.68 -2.11
C TYR A 217 28.01 -17.11 -1.96
N PHE A 218 28.71 -18.05 -2.56
CA PHE A 218 28.44 -19.47 -2.36
C PHE A 218 29.63 -20.23 -1.80
N ASP A 219 29.32 -21.32 -1.09
CA ASP A 219 30.25 -22.38 -0.67
C ASP A 219 29.64 -23.71 -1.06
N VAL A 220 30.32 -24.48 -1.92
CA VAL A 220 29.82 -25.76 -2.44
C VAL A 220 30.80 -26.87 -2.18
N VAL A 221 30.32 -27.95 -1.56
CA VAL A 221 31.07 -29.21 -1.38
C VAL A 221 30.38 -30.34 -2.11
N PHE A 222 31.20 -31.29 -2.61
CA PHE A 222 30.74 -32.48 -3.33
C PHE A 222 31.03 -33.75 -2.52
N ASP A 223 30.19 -34.78 -2.72
CA ASP A 223 30.35 -36.09 -2.05
C ASP A 223 31.51 -36.93 -2.59
N ARG A 224 32.13 -36.46 -3.70
CA ARG A 224 33.26 -37.08 -4.37
C ARG A 224 34.15 -36.04 -5.04
N PRO A 225 35.46 -36.40 -5.29
CA PRO A 225 36.33 -35.46 -5.97
C PRO A 225 35.97 -35.31 -7.46
N PHE A 226 36.08 -34.10 -8.00
CA PHE A 226 36.16 -33.88 -9.43
C PHE A 226 37.58 -34.13 -9.93
N THR A 227 37.66 -34.59 -11.18
CA THR A 227 38.92 -34.98 -11.84
C THR A 227 39.63 -33.80 -12.48
N SER A 228 38.90 -32.78 -12.88
CA SER A 228 39.44 -31.53 -13.40
C SER A 228 38.51 -30.35 -13.23
N SER A 229 39.08 -29.14 -13.19
CA SER A 229 38.42 -27.86 -13.29
C SER A 229 38.92 -27.16 -14.55
N THR A 230 38.00 -26.83 -15.45
CA THR A 230 38.30 -26.23 -16.78
C THR A 230 37.53 -24.97 -16.97
N ALA A 231 38.21 -23.83 -17.17
CA ALA A 231 37.56 -22.58 -17.52
C ALA A 231 37.00 -22.61 -18.94
N PHE A 232 35.82 -22.01 -19.12
CA PHE A 232 35.22 -21.75 -20.45
C PHE A 232 34.71 -20.30 -20.51
N THR A 233 34.38 -19.82 -21.69
CA THR A 233 33.81 -18.47 -21.84
C THR A 233 32.49 -18.36 -21.07
N GLY A 234 32.50 -17.60 -19.96
CA GLY A 234 31.32 -17.37 -19.10
C GLY A 234 31.19 -18.34 -17.92
N GLY A 235 32.24 -19.05 -17.53
CA GLY A 235 32.19 -19.90 -16.34
C GLY A 235 33.33 -20.87 -16.16
N THR A 236 33.12 -21.85 -15.26
CA THR A 236 34.05 -22.94 -14.94
C THR A 236 33.30 -24.28 -14.90
N ALA A 237 33.81 -25.27 -15.57
CA ALA A 237 33.31 -26.66 -15.53
C ALA A 237 34.12 -27.51 -14.56
N LEU A 238 33.41 -28.28 -13.72
CA LEU A 238 33.98 -29.33 -12.90
C LEU A 238 33.64 -30.68 -13.51
N THR A 239 34.66 -31.49 -13.84
CA THR A 239 34.48 -32.81 -14.46
C THR A 239 34.60 -33.90 -13.45
N PHE A 240 33.71 -34.88 -13.46
CA PHE A 240 33.67 -36.03 -12.56
C PHE A 240 33.75 -37.31 -13.36
N ASP A 241 34.35 -38.33 -12.75
CA ASP A 241 34.31 -39.72 -13.27
C ASP A 241 33.11 -40.44 -12.65
N THR A 242 32.10 -40.70 -13.51
CA THR A 242 30.87 -41.41 -13.15
C THR A 242 30.76 -42.79 -13.76
N SER A 243 31.89 -43.35 -14.26
CA SER A 243 31.93 -44.69 -14.90
C SER A 243 31.56 -45.82 -13.93
N ALA A 244 31.96 -45.71 -12.67
CA ALA A 244 31.70 -46.71 -11.63
C ALA A 244 30.49 -46.35 -10.74
N ALA A 245 30.30 -45.08 -10.44
CA ALA A 245 29.20 -44.59 -9.60
C ALA A 245 28.61 -43.30 -10.22
N GLN A 246 27.41 -43.42 -10.75
CA GLN A 246 26.74 -42.42 -11.59
C GLN A 246 26.24 -41.18 -10.86
N VAL A 247 26.12 -41.22 -9.54
CA VAL A 247 25.57 -40.09 -8.75
C VAL A 247 26.66 -39.16 -8.28
N VAL A 248 26.51 -37.87 -8.50
CA VAL A 248 27.29 -36.79 -7.88
C VAL A 248 26.32 -35.94 -7.03
N GLN A 249 26.64 -35.76 -5.75
CA GLN A 249 25.86 -34.85 -4.89
C GLN A 249 26.66 -33.60 -4.59
N ALA A 250 25.94 -32.46 -4.54
CA ALA A 250 26.47 -31.16 -4.15
C ALA A 250 25.65 -30.60 -2.98
N LYS A 251 26.34 -30.05 -1.98
CA LYS A 251 25.69 -29.18 -0.96
C LYS A 251 26.13 -27.73 -1.18
N VAL A 252 25.19 -26.83 -1.26
CA VAL A 252 25.42 -25.41 -1.50
C VAL A 252 25.00 -24.62 -0.27
N GLY A 253 25.87 -23.75 0.25
CA GLY A 253 25.49 -22.68 1.15
C GLY A 253 25.48 -21.35 0.38
N LEU A 254 24.50 -20.51 0.66
CA LEU A 254 24.37 -19.16 0.09
C LEU A 254 24.52 -18.12 1.20
N SER A 255 25.07 -16.96 0.90
CA SER A 255 25.13 -15.79 1.78
C SER A 255 25.20 -14.51 0.97
N PHE A 256 24.65 -13.42 1.51
CA PHE A 256 24.83 -12.06 0.98
C PHE A 256 25.97 -11.30 1.70
N MET A 257 26.69 -11.97 2.61
CA MET A 257 27.76 -11.37 3.43
C MET A 257 29.16 -11.81 3.02
N SER A 258 29.39 -13.12 2.95
CA SER A 258 30.72 -13.66 2.68
C SER A 258 30.70 -15.15 2.38
N VAL A 259 31.77 -15.64 1.77
CA VAL A 259 32.01 -17.08 1.58
C VAL A 259 32.05 -17.84 2.92
N ALA A 260 32.65 -17.25 3.97
CA ALA A 260 32.70 -17.87 5.30
C ALA A 260 31.29 -18.04 5.91
N ASN A 261 30.41 -17.08 5.70
CA ASN A 261 29.02 -17.19 6.14
C ASN A 261 28.23 -18.21 5.30
N ALA A 262 28.47 -18.28 3.98
CA ALA A 262 27.89 -19.32 3.13
C ALA A 262 28.29 -20.73 3.59
N ALA A 263 29.57 -20.94 3.97
CA ALA A 263 30.06 -22.20 4.55
C ALA A 263 29.40 -22.50 5.89
N ALA A 264 29.21 -21.49 6.77
CA ALA A 264 28.52 -21.62 8.04
C ALA A 264 27.06 -22.03 7.85
N ASN A 265 26.33 -21.38 6.90
CA ASN A 265 24.95 -21.68 6.54
C ASN A 265 24.81 -23.14 6.07
N ARG A 266 25.67 -23.56 5.13
CA ARG A 266 25.70 -24.96 4.65
C ARG A 266 25.96 -25.96 5.76
N THR A 267 26.91 -25.66 6.63
CA THR A 267 27.32 -26.60 7.71
C THR A 267 26.23 -26.74 8.76
N ALA A 268 25.54 -25.64 9.09
CA ALA A 268 24.47 -25.63 10.08
C ALA A 268 23.22 -26.36 9.58
N GLU A 269 22.84 -26.15 8.31
CA GLU A 269 21.55 -26.61 7.79
C GLU A 269 21.66 -27.96 7.02
N ASN A 270 22.81 -28.29 6.44
CA ASN A 270 23.05 -29.52 5.65
C ASN A 270 24.33 -30.26 6.08
N ALA A 271 24.36 -30.73 7.31
CA ALA A 271 25.52 -31.46 7.85
C ALA A 271 25.77 -32.81 7.15
N GLY A 272 24.71 -33.58 6.90
CA GLY A 272 24.77 -34.91 6.28
C GLY A 272 24.67 -34.92 4.75
N TRP A 273 24.73 -36.12 4.14
CA TRP A 273 24.57 -36.34 2.70
C TRP A 273 23.26 -37.06 2.33
N ASP A 274 22.30 -37.13 3.26
CA ASP A 274 20.99 -37.73 2.99
C ASP A 274 20.06 -36.73 2.30
N PHE A 275 20.09 -36.73 0.98
CA PHE A 275 19.21 -35.90 0.14
C PHE A 275 17.74 -36.11 0.48
N SER A 276 17.31 -37.34 0.72
CA SER A 276 15.92 -37.67 0.99
C SER A 276 15.46 -37.09 2.32
N ALA A 277 16.29 -37.20 3.36
CA ALA A 277 15.99 -36.63 4.67
C ALA A 277 15.86 -35.08 4.60
N THR A 278 16.74 -34.38 3.86
CA THR A 278 16.65 -32.93 3.67
C THR A 278 15.37 -32.56 2.91
N ARG A 279 15.07 -33.26 1.80
CA ARG A 279 13.86 -33.04 1.02
C ARG A 279 12.59 -33.23 1.87
N ASP A 280 12.53 -34.33 2.60
CA ASP A 280 11.34 -34.68 3.40
C ASP A 280 11.14 -33.72 4.58
N ALA A 281 12.23 -33.22 5.18
CA ALA A 281 12.19 -32.18 6.21
C ALA A 281 11.65 -30.84 5.67
N THR A 282 12.12 -30.42 4.50
CA THR A 282 11.62 -29.19 3.87
C THR A 282 10.15 -29.32 3.46
N ARG A 283 9.77 -30.48 2.92
CA ARG A 283 8.36 -30.76 2.61
C ARG A 283 7.49 -30.73 3.86
N ALA A 284 7.98 -31.26 4.98
CA ALA A 284 7.26 -31.22 6.25
C ALA A 284 7.07 -29.79 6.76
N ALA A 285 8.11 -28.92 6.64
CA ALA A 285 7.99 -27.50 6.98
C ALA A 285 6.92 -26.78 6.14
N TRP A 286 6.89 -27.05 4.82
CA TRP A 286 5.82 -26.56 3.97
C TRP A 286 4.46 -27.08 4.39
N ASN A 287 4.36 -28.37 4.72
CA ASN A 287 3.07 -28.97 5.10
C ASN A 287 2.55 -28.42 6.43
N GLU A 288 3.43 -28.11 7.38
CA GLU A 288 3.08 -27.42 8.63
C GLU A 288 2.51 -26.02 8.36
N LEU A 289 3.16 -25.25 7.48
CA LEU A 289 2.74 -23.88 7.18
C LEU A 289 1.45 -23.85 6.35
N LEU A 290 1.35 -24.66 5.31
CA LEU A 290 0.15 -24.77 4.47
C LEU A 290 -1.05 -25.32 5.26
N GLY A 291 -0.78 -26.22 6.22
CA GLY A 291 -1.78 -26.82 7.10
C GLY A 291 -2.41 -25.85 8.09
N LYS A 292 -1.91 -24.59 8.20
CA LYS A 292 -2.59 -23.52 8.96
C LYS A 292 -3.96 -23.19 8.37
N ILE A 293 -4.17 -23.46 7.07
CA ILE A 293 -5.48 -23.36 6.42
C ILE A 293 -5.84 -24.73 5.87
N GLN A 294 -6.89 -25.34 6.40
CA GLN A 294 -7.42 -26.61 5.93
C GLN A 294 -8.75 -26.40 5.24
N ILE A 295 -8.95 -26.99 4.07
CA ILE A 295 -10.18 -26.91 3.30
C ILE A 295 -10.78 -28.28 3.06
N GLY A 296 -12.11 -28.35 2.96
CA GLY A 296 -12.83 -29.57 2.61
C GLY A 296 -13.86 -29.33 1.50
N GLY A 297 -14.12 -30.35 0.69
CA GLY A 297 -14.98 -30.23 -0.49
C GLY A 297 -14.29 -29.62 -1.69
N GLY A 298 -15.04 -28.98 -2.59
CA GLY A 298 -14.55 -28.48 -3.87
C GLY A 298 -14.06 -29.57 -4.83
N THR A 299 -13.70 -29.20 -6.05
CA THR A 299 -13.07 -30.12 -7.02
C THR A 299 -11.59 -30.32 -6.74
N GLY A 300 -10.97 -31.37 -7.31
CA GLY A 300 -9.53 -31.57 -7.25
C GLY A 300 -8.75 -30.35 -7.80
N ALA A 301 -9.19 -29.79 -8.93
CA ALA A 301 -8.59 -28.59 -9.53
C ALA A 301 -8.66 -27.38 -8.60
N GLN A 302 -9.81 -27.12 -7.96
CA GLN A 302 -9.97 -26.02 -7.01
C GLN A 302 -9.05 -26.17 -5.79
N ARG A 303 -8.90 -27.39 -5.24
CA ARG A 303 -7.97 -27.62 -4.12
C ARG A 303 -6.51 -27.45 -4.54
N THR A 304 -6.13 -27.93 -5.73
CA THR A 304 -4.79 -27.71 -6.29
C THR A 304 -4.50 -26.21 -6.48
N THR A 305 -5.44 -25.48 -7.08
CA THR A 305 -5.29 -24.03 -7.27
C THR A 305 -5.16 -23.32 -5.92
N PHE A 306 -5.99 -23.68 -4.93
CA PHE A 306 -5.98 -23.07 -3.59
C PHE A 306 -4.63 -23.26 -2.87
N TYR A 307 -4.16 -24.51 -2.77
CA TYR A 307 -2.90 -24.77 -2.05
C TYR A 307 -1.68 -24.28 -2.82
N THR A 308 -1.74 -24.22 -4.16
CA THR A 308 -0.66 -23.61 -4.95
C THR A 308 -0.64 -22.08 -4.75
N ALA A 309 -1.80 -21.44 -4.73
CA ALA A 309 -1.90 -20.02 -4.42
C ALA A 309 -1.42 -19.70 -2.99
N LEU A 310 -1.80 -20.52 -2.01
CA LEU A 310 -1.29 -20.36 -0.64
C LEU A 310 0.23 -20.57 -0.57
N TYR A 311 0.79 -21.54 -1.30
CA TYR A 311 2.23 -21.76 -1.41
C TYR A 311 2.94 -20.54 -2.01
N HIS A 312 2.46 -19.99 -3.14
CA HIS A 312 3.04 -18.81 -3.76
C HIS A 312 3.01 -17.60 -2.83
N SER A 313 1.93 -17.42 -2.05
CA SER A 313 1.78 -16.31 -1.09
C SER A 313 2.79 -16.35 0.07
N LEU A 314 3.49 -17.49 0.27
CA LEU A 314 4.40 -17.73 1.39
C LEU A 314 5.84 -18.02 0.94
N LEU A 315 6.16 -17.81 -0.34
CA LEU A 315 7.53 -17.86 -0.86
C LEU A 315 8.33 -16.63 -0.43
N HIS A 316 7.69 -15.48 -0.30
CA HIS A 316 8.29 -14.19 0.00
C HIS A 316 7.62 -13.51 1.21
N PRO A 317 8.29 -12.50 1.86
CA PRO A 317 9.66 -12.02 1.64
C PRO A 317 10.72 -13.07 2.01
N ASN A 318 11.99 -12.86 1.61
CA ASN A 318 13.05 -13.84 1.83
C ASN A 318 13.94 -13.50 3.00
N VAL A 319 14.41 -14.52 3.71
CA VAL A 319 15.49 -14.41 4.69
C VAL A 319 16.78 -13.96 3.99
N VAL A 320 17.42 -12.93 4.52
CA VAL A 320 18.71 -12.41 4.03
C VAL A 320 19.80 -12.42 5.10
N SER A 321 19.46 -12.79 6.33
CA SER A 321 20.45 -12.99 7.40
C SER A 321 21.01 -14.41 7.41
N ASP A 322 22.30 -14.53 7.75
CA ASP A 322 22.99 -15.79 7.90
C ASP A 322 22.68 -16.45 9.25
N VAL A 323 23.07 -17.72 9.44
CA VAL A 323 22.82 -18.48 10.69
C VAL A 323 23.47 -17.87 11.93
N ASN A 324 24.51 -17.04 11.76
CA ASN A 324 25.13 -16.27 12.84
C ASN A 324 24.41 -14.94 13.13
N GLY A 325 23.28 -14.68 12.47
CA GLY A 325 22.48 -13.46 12.61
C GLY A 325 23.03 -12.25 11.87
N GLN A 326 24.10 -12.37 11.11
CA GLN A 326 24.64 -11.26 10.32
C GLN A 326 23.86 -11.04 9.03
N TYR A 327 23.73 -9.77 8.63
CA TYR A 327 23.17 -9.35 7.35
C TYR A 327 23.78 -8.02 6.90
N ARG A 328 23.65 -7.70 5.61
CA ARG A 328 24.03 -6.41 5.06
C ARG A 328 22.84 -5.44 5.12
N GLY A 329 23.05 -4.28 5.74
CA GLY A 329 22.03 -3.27 5.90
C GLY A 329 21.92 -2.34 4.69
N PHE A 330 20.85 -1.52 4.64
CA PHE A 330 20.65 -0.50 3.60
C PHE A 330 21.72 0.60 3.59
N ASP A 331 22.50 0.71 4.64
CA ASP A 331 23.71 1.56 4.71
C ASP A 331 24.98 0.87 4.18
N GLN A 332 24.81 -0.33 3.60
CA GLN A 332 25.89 -1.14 3.06
C GLN A 332 26.93 -1.60 4.12
N ARG A 333 26.52 -1.68 5.39
CA ARG A 333 27.33 -2.16 6.51
C ARG A 333 26.83 -3.50 7.02
N THR A 334 27.71 -4.20 7.75
CA THR A 334 27.35 -5.42 8.46
C THR A 334 26.56 -5.08 9.72
N HIS A 335 25.40 -5.71 9.85
CA HIS A 335 24.56 -5.66 11.03
C HIS A 335 24.31 -7.06 11.59
N THR A 336 23.73 -7.13 12.78
CA THR A 336 23.21 -8.34 13.41
C THR A 336 21.74 -8.15 13.74
N LEU A 337 21.02 -9.25 13.87
CA LEU A 337 19.60 -9.25 14.19
C LEU A 337 19.30 -8.42 15.44
N SER A 338 18.19 -7.74 15.44
CA SER A 338 17.65 -7.02 16.58
C SER A 338 17.25 -8.00 17.71
N PRO A 339 17.30 -7.60 18.98
CA PRO A 339 16.85 -8.47 20.07
C PRO A 339 15.41 -8.98 19.85
N GLY A 340 15.24 -10.30 19.94
CA GLY A 340 13.94 -10.96 19.72
C GLY A 340 13.57 -11.23 18.25
N GLN A 341 14.36 -10.78 17.30
CA GLN A 341 14.20 -11.07 15.88
C GLN A 341 14.90 -12.40 15.54
N SER A 342 14.24 -13.27 14.79
CA SER A 342 14.77 -14.58 14.37
C SER A 342 15.47 -14.55 13.03
N ALA A 343 15.04 -13.67 12.12
CA ALA A 343 15.63 -13.48 10.80
C ALA A 343 15.43 -12.04 10.29
N GLN A 344 16.38 -11.55 9.50
CA GLN A 344 16.21 -10.34 8.69
C GLN A 344 15.63 -10.75 7.34
N TYR A 345 14.58 -10.05 6.93
CA TYR A 345 13.89 -10.25 5.66
C TYR A 345 14.16 -9.10 4.69
N SER A 346 14.10 -9.41 3.39
CA SER A 346 14.10 -8.45 2.31
C SER A 346 13.34 -8.98 1.09
N ASN A 347 13.53 -8.37 -0.09
CA ASN A 347 12.76 -8.63 -1.29
C ASN A 347 11.28 -8.33 -1.04
N PHE A 348 11.01 -7.09 -0.64
CA PHE A 348 9.67 -6.59 -0.38
C PHE A 348 9.10 -5.94 -1.64
N SER A 349 8.05 -6.47 -2.19
CA SER A 349 7.17 -5.79 -3.16
C SER A 349 5.97 -5.21 -2.41
N ASN A 350 6.21 -4.17 -1.59
CA ASN A 350 5.18 -3.68 -0.69
C ASN A 350 3.99 -3.04 -1.40
N TRP A 351 4.19 -2.49 -2.63
CA TRP A 351 3.10 -1.93 -3.43
C TRP A 351 2.04 -2.96 -3.80
N ASP A 352 2.47 -4.19 -4.03
CA ASP A 352 1.62 -5.32 -4.39
C ASP A 352 1.07 -6.01 -3.13
N SER A 353 1.98 -6.36 -2.20
CA SER A 353 1.70 -7.24 -1.07
C SER A 353 0.77 -6.63 -0.01
N TYR A 354 0.72 -5.28 0.15
CA TYR A 354 -0.14 -4.65 1.16
C TYR A 354 -1.65 -4.87 0.90
N ARG A 355 -2.02 -5.27 -0.31
CA ARG A 355 -3.43 -5.43 -0.73
C ARG A 355 -4.04 -6.75 -0.27
N THR A 356 -3.19 -7.79 -0.07
CA THR A 356 -3.65 -9.17 0.21
C THR A 356 -2.63 -10.00 0.98
N GLN A 357 -1.41 -10.12 0.45
CA GLN A 357 -0.39 -11.08 0.89
C GLN A 357 0.09 -10.79 2.32
N SER A 358 0.31 -9.54 2.67
CA SER A 358 0.81 -9.17 4.00
C SER A 358 -0.19 -9.53 5.11
N GLN A 359 -1.48 -9.33 4.88
CA GLN A 359 -2.52 -9.72 5.83
C GLN A 359 -2.64 -11.25 5.97
N LEU A 360 -2.53 -11.98 4.85
CA LEU A 360 -2.51 -13.43 4.87
C LEU A 360 -1.29 -13.98 5.64
N MET A 361 -0.11 -13.43 5.37
CA MET A 361 1.11 -13.78 6.08
C MET A 361 0.99 -13.52 7.59
N ALA A 362 0.45 -12.35 7.99
CA ALA A 362 0.25 -12.04 9.40
C ALA A 362 -0.76 -13.00 10.08
N LEU A 363 -1.77 -13.47 9.34
CA LEU A 363 -2.76 -14.40 9.86
C LEU A 363 -2.17 -15.80 10.13
N VAL A 364 -1.36 -16.35 9.19
CA VAL A 364 -0.89 -17.75 9.24
C VAL A 364 0.55 -17.89 9.74
N ALA A 365 1.37 -16.84 9.63
CA ALA A 365 2.79 -16.82 10.00
C ALA A 365 3.18 -15.51 10.75
N PRO A 366 2.50 -15.15 11.86
CA PRO A 366 2.67 -13.86 12.53
C PRO A 366 4.05 -13.63 13.14
N ALA A 367 4.82 -14.67 13.42
CA ALA A 367 6.21 -14.55 13.86
C ALA A 367 7.09 -14.00 12.72
N GLN A 368 6.97 -14.60 11.53
CA GLN A 368 7.69 -14.18 10.33
C GLN A 368 7.23 -12.77 9.86
N ALA A 369 5.93 -12.47 9.97
CA ALA A 369 5.41 -11.13 9.69
C ALA A 369 5.96 -10.08 10.67
N SER A 370 6.12 -10.42 11.96
CA SER A 370 6.76 -9.55 12.96
C SER A 370 8.25 -9.32 12.66
N ASP A 371 8.99 -10.36 12.29
CA ASP A 371 10.38 -10.24 11.87
C ASP A 371 10.53 -9.41 10.58
N SER A 372 9.58 -9.56 9.63
CA SER A 372 9.52 -8.74 8.42
C SER A 372 9.25 -7.27 8.74
N ALA A 373 8.32 -6.98 9.68
CA ALA A 373 8.08 -5.63 10.17
C ALA A 373 9.34 -5.03 10.83
N GLN A 374 10.03 -5.80 11.69
CA GLN A 374 11.29 -5.36 12.30
C GLN A 374 12.37 -5.11 11.24
N SER A 375 12.39 -5.93 10.18
CA SER A 375 13.33 -5.76 9.06
C SER A 375 13.13 -4.44 8.31
N MET A 376 11.88 -4.02 8.11
CA MET A 376 11.56 -2.71 7.53
C MET A 376 11.97 -1.55 8.46
N VAL A 377 11.78 -1.71 9.76
CA VAL A 377 12.24 -0.73 10.78
C VAL A 377 13.77 -0.60 10.76
N ASN A 378 14.48 -1.75 10.66
CA ASN A 378 15.93 -1.77 10.53
C ASN A 378 16.40 -1.09 9.23
N ALA A 379 15.73 -1.35 8.09
CA ALA A 379 16.02 -0.71 6.81
C ALA A 379 15.88 0.82 6.91
N TYR A 380 14.82 1.32 7.58
CA TYR A 380 14.66 2.75 7.82
C TYR A 380 15.77 3.32 8.72
N ALA A 381 16.13 2.66 9.78
CA ALA A 381 17.19 3.11 10.69
C ALA A 381 18.55 3.18 10.02
N GLN A 382 18.82 2.30 9.05
CA GLN A 382 20.07 2.19 8.31
C GLN A 382 20.10 3.07 7.06
N GLY A 383 19.06 3.01 6.23
CA GLY A 383 18.99 3.69 4.93
C GLY A 383 18.15 4.98 4.90
N GLY A 384 17.42 5.28 5.98
CA GLY A 384 16.57 6.47 6.08
C GLY A 384 15.25 6.40 5.31
N VAL A 385 14.91 5.24 4.73
CA VAL A 385 13.66 5.00 4.01
C VAL A 385 13.02 3.68 4.44
N LEU A 386 11.69 3.68 4.59
CA LEU A 386 10.91 2.45 4.65
C LEU A 386 10.80 1.87 3.24
N PRO A 387 10.98 0.56 3.06
CA PRO A 387 11.06 -0.03 1.73
C PRO A 387 9.74 0.04 0.97
N LYS A 388 9.82 0.48 -0.30
CA LYS A 388 8.74 0.43 -1.27
C LYS A 388 8.84 -0.87 -2.09
N TRP A 389 9.97 -1.05 -2.74
CA TRP A 389 10.36 -2.25 -3.44
C TRP A 389 11.84 -2.54 -3.17
N ALA A 390 12.11 -3.35 -2.18
CA ALA A 390 13.47 -3.66 -1.75
C ALA A 390 14.04 -4.86 -2.50
N LEU A 391 15.31 -4.78 -2.89
CA LEU A 391 16.09 -5.88 -3.42
C LEU A 391 17.30 -6.11 -2.50
N ASN A 392 17.31 -7.22 -1.78
CA ASN A 392 18.32 -7.56 -0.77
C ASN A 392 18.63 -6.41 0.20
N ASP A 393 19.73 -5.71 0.00
CA ASP A 393 20.29 -4.70 0.89
C ASP A 393 20.05 -3.26 0.43
N GLY A 394 19.03 -3.02 -0.41
CA GLY A 394 18.75 -1.69 -0.91
C GLY A 394 17.33 -1.46 -1.42
N GLU A 395 16.91 -0.19 -1.40
CA GLU A 395 15.65 0.28 -1.95
C GLU A 395 15.81 0.61 -3.44
N THR A 396 14.91 0.10 -4.27
CA THR A 396 14.95 0.31 -5.73
C THR A 396 14.08 1.47 -6.20
N PHE A 397 13.17 1.96 -5.37
CA PHE A 397 12.15 2.98 -5.67
C PHE A 397 11.26 2.62 -6.89
N VAL A 398 11.18 1.36 -7.25
CA VAL A 398 10.22 0.90 -8.25
C VAL A 398 8.81 1.03 -7.68
N MET A 399 7.82 1.32 -8.54
CA MET A 399 6.41 1.60 -8.24
C MET A 399 6.19 2.93 -7.49
N VAL A 400 4.92 3.27 -7.28
CA VAL A 400 4.46 4.54 -6.71
C VAL A 400 3.95 4.37 -5.28
N GLY A 401 3.67 5.46 -4.58
CA GLY A 401 3.11 5.41 -3.23
C GLY A 401 4.14 5.28 -2.11
N ASP A 402 3.65 4.96 -0.92
CA ASP A 402 4.43 4.65 0.29
C ASP A 402 3.85 3.40 0.96
N PRO A 403 4.01 2.23 0.33
CA PRO A 403 3.27 1.02 0.70
C PRO A 403 3.78 0.32 1.96
N ALA A 404 4.97 0.66 2.48
CA ALA A 404 5.44 0.10 3.74
C ALA A 404 4.52 0.47 4.92
N ALA A 405 3.89 1.65 4.89
CA ALA A 405 2.98 2.08 5.94
C ALA A 405 1.73 1.17 6.04
N PRO A 406 1.00 0.87 4.94
CA PRO A 406 -0.10 -0.09 5.00
C PRO A 406 0.33 -1.52 5.34
N VAL A 407 1.53 -1.99 4.92
CA VAL A 407 2.05 -3.31 5.33
C VAL A 407 2.28 -3.38 6.83
N LEU A 408 3.03 -2.43 7.41
CA LEU A 408 3.31 -2.38 8.85
C LEU A 408 2.02 -2.28 9.69
N ALA A 409 1.10 -1.43 9.27
CA ALA A 409 -0.20 -1.27 9.92
C ALA A 409 -1.05 -2.54 9.79
N GLY A 410 -1.05 -3.19 8.61
CA GLY A 410 -1.72 -4.45 8.34
C GLY A 410 -1.17 -5.59 9.20
N TYR A 411 0.15 -5.76 9.27
CA TYR A 411 0.78 -6.74 10.14
C TYR A 411 0.32 -6.59 11.59
N TYR A 412 0.38 -5.36 12.11
CA TYR A 412 -0.05 -5.06 13.47
C TYR A 412 -1.55 -5.35 13.70
N ALA A 413 -2.40 -4.95 12.77
CA ALA A 413 -3.85 -5.13 12.85
C ALA A 413 -4.23 -6.62 12.87
N PHE A 414 -3.52 -7.47 12.08
CA PHE A 414 -3.72 -8.93 12.02
C PHE A 414 -2.94 -9.71 13.09
N GLY A 415 -2.33 -9.04 14.07
CA GLY A 415 -1.77 -9.67 15.27
C GLY A 415 -0.26 -9.90 15.27
N ALA A 416 0.47 -9.59 14.20
CA ALA A 416 1.93 -9.62 14.17
C ALA A 416 2.49 -8.38 14.86
N ARG A 417 2.79 -8.45 16.17
CA ARG A 417 3.09 -7.30 17.02
C ARG A 417 4.45 -7.34 17.71
N ASN A 418 5.25 -8.39 17.45
CA ASN A 418 6.56 -8.57 18.08
C ASN A 418 7.65 -7.83 17.28
N PHE A 419 7.55 -6.51 17.19
CA PHE A 419 8.55 -5.62 16.59
C PHE A 419 8.52 -4.25 17.29
N ASP A 420 9.52 -3.41 17.03
CA ASP A 420 9.58 -2.06 17.60
C ASP A 420 8.51 -1.15 16.98
N THR A 421 7.30 -1.19 17.55
CA THR A 421 6.15 -0.41 17.09
C THR A 421 6.34 1.10 17.28
N ALA A 422 7.16 1.52 18.25
CA ALA A 422 7.45 2.94 18.49
C ALA A 422 8.37 3.48 17.39
N ALA A 423 9.44 2.76 17.05
CA ALA A 423 10.32 3.10 15.93
C ALA A 423 9.58 3.03 14.59
N ALA A 424 8.74 2.01 14.37
CA ALA A 424 7.91 1.89 13.18
C ALA A 424 6.99 3.11 13.02
N LYS A 425 6.26 3.50 14.07
CA LYS A 425 5.42 4.71 14.04
C LYS A 425 6.23 5.96 13.74
N ALA A 426 7.37 6.14 14.38
CA ALA A 426 8.24 7.30 14.16
C ALA A 426 8.72 7.36 12.70
N ALA A 427 9.12 6.21 12.11
CA ALA A 427 9.54 6.10 10.72
C ALA A 427 8.39 6.42 9.76
N MET A 428 7.21 5.83 9.97
CA MET A 428 6.01 6.06 9.15
C MET A 428 5.57 7.54 9.18
N VAL A 429 5.52 8.14 10.38
CA VAL A 429 5.15 9.56 10.55
C VAL A 429 6.17 10.46 9.88
N LYS A 430 7.47 10.18 10.07
CA LYS A 430 8.53 10.99 9.47
C LYS A 430 8.55 10.88 7.96
N GLN A 431 8.50 9.68 7.39
CA GLN A 431 8.43 9.46 5.94
C GLN A 431 7.14 10.04 5.35
N GLY A 432 6.01 9.94 6.08
CA GLY A 432 4.74 10.53 5.71
C GLY A 432 4.69 12.07 5.79
N THR A 433 5.64 12.70 6.46
CA THR A 433 5.65 14.16 6.67
C THR A 433 6.75 14.85 5.90
N ASP A 434 7.92 14.23 5.90
CA ASP A 434 9.14 14.84 5.41
C ASP A 434 9.32 14.56 3.91
N PHE A 435 9.87 15.55 3.21
CA PHE A 435 10.32 15.30 1.84
C PHE A 435 11.39 14.21 1.85
N SER A 436 11.16 13.17 1.06
CA SER A 436 12.11 12.06 0.90
C SER A 436 11.94 11.45 -0.49
N PRO A 437 12.93 10.70 -0.98
CA PRO A 437 12.78 9.91 -2.20
C PRO A 437 11.61 8.91 -2.16
N ALA A 438 11.19 8.46 -0.97
CA ALA A 438 10.07 7.55 -0.81
C ALA A 438 8.70 8.21 -1.07
N ARG A 439 8.58 9.53 -0.75
CA ARG A 439 7.36 10.32 -0.98
C ARG A 439 7.64 11.61 -1.74
N PRO A 440 8.08 11.57 -2.99
CA PRO A 440 8.24 12.78 -3.79
C PRO A 440 6.91 13.51 -3.95
N GLY A 441 6.93 14.85 -3.90
CA GLY A 441 5.74 15.69 -4.00
C GLY A 441 4.88 15.76 -2.74
N ILE A 442 5.33 15.22 -1.60
CA ILE A 442 4.59 15.28 -0.34
C ILE A 442 4.30 16.72 0.12
N ASP A 443 5.14 17.65 -0.24
CA ASP A 443 4.98 19.08 -0.01
C ASP A 443 3.78 19.66 -0.77
N TYR A 444 3.50 19.19 -1.99
CA TYR A 444 2.26 19.54 -2.69
C TYR A 444 1.04 18.97 -1.98
N LEU A 445 1.07 17.69 -1.63
CA LEU A 445 -0.05 17.07 -0.93
C LEU A 445 -0.34 17.76 0.40
N ALA A 446 0.71 18.13 1.15
CA ALA A 446 0.57 18.86 2.40
C ALA A 446 0.09 20.30 2.21
N GLY A 447 0.48 20.95 1.11
CA GLY A 447 0.24 22.37 0.87
C GLY A 447 -1.04 22.67 0.12
N ILE A 448 -1.28 21.99 -1.00
CA ILE A 448 -2.44 22.23 -1.87
C ILE A 448 -3.42 21.07 -1.93
N GLY A 449 -3.15 19.99 -1.20
CA GLY A 449 -4.05 18.85 -1.07
C GLY A 449 -4.07 17.90 -2.25
N TYR A 450 -3.21 18.06 -3.26
CA TYR A 450 -3.09 17.16 -4.39
C TYR A 450 -1.69 17.23 -5.02
N LEU A 451 -1.37 16.22 -5.83
CA LEU A 451 -0.15 16.16 -6.61
C LEU A 451 -0.44 16.69 -8.02
N PRO A 452 0.10 17.87 -8.40
CA PRO A 452 -0.18 18.47 -9.71
C PRO A 452 0.55 17.73 -10.84
N SER A 453 -0.10 17.58 -12.01
CA SER A 453 0.49 16.86 -13.14
C SER A 453 1.61 17.64 -13.86
N ASP A 454 1.64 18.96 -13.70
CA ASP A 454 2.71 19.87 -14.15
C ASP A 454 3.65 20.26 -13.01
N GLY A 455 3.58 19.56 -11.87
CA GLY A 455 4.49 19.70 -10.74
C GLY A 455 5.89 19.22 -11.08
N THR A 456 6.88 19.72 -10.34
CA THR A 456 8.28 19.28 -10.51
C THR A 456 8.59 18.19 -9.50
N TRP A 457 8.92 17.02 -10.00
CA TRP A 457 9.29 15.84 -9.23
C TRP A 457 10.81 15.71 -9.21
N THR A 458 11.41 15.59 -8.05
CA THR A 458 12.86 15.65 -7.91
C THR A 458 13.56 14.32 -7.93
N CYS A 459 12.84 13.24 -7.80
CA CYS A 459 13.46 11.92 -7.85
C CYS A 459 12.46 10.87 -8.28
N CYS A 460 13.01 9.75 -8.58
CA CYS A 460 12.34 8.49 -8.67
C CYS A 460 11.30 8.45 -9.79
N ARG A 461 11.07 7.32 -10.34
CA ARG A 461 10.20 6.98 -11.46
C ARG A 461 8.72 7.27 -11.21
N ASN A 462 8.38 8.47 -10.76
CA ASN A 462 7.00 8.84 -10.47
C ASN A 462 6.47 9.72 -11.58
N TRP A 463 5.63 9.13 -12.36
CA TRP A 463 4.99 9.74 -13.51
C TRP A 463 3.47 9.69 -13.45
N GLY A 464 2.89 9.08 -12.42
CA GLY A 464 1.46 8.96 -12.20
C GLY A 464 1.00 9.78 -10.99
N PRO A 465 0.83 11.11 -11.07
CA PRO A 465 0.52 11.94 -9.91
C PRO A 465 -0.79 11.54 -9.23
N VAL A 466 -1.82 11.12 -9.98
CA VAL A 466 -3.09 10.69 -9.39
C VAL A 466 -2.95 9.33 -8.71
N ALA A 467 -2.34 8.34 -9.39
CA ALA A 467 -2.07 7.04 -8.79
C ALA A 467 -1.22 7.19 -7.53
N THR A 468 -0.12 7.97 -7.61
CA THR A 468 0.76 8.25 -6.47
C THR A 468 0.01 8.89 -5.31
N GLN A 469 -0.89 9.83 -5.58
CA GLN A 469 -1.68 10.48 -4.54
C GLN A 469 -2.64 9.51 -3.85
N LEU A 470 -3.36 8.69 -4.61
CA LEU A 470 -4.30 7.71 -4.04
C LEU A 470 -3.57 6.70 -3.16
N GLU A 471 -2.39 6.25 -3.59
CA GLU A 471 -1.50 5.43 -2.77
C GLU A 471 -1.01 6.15 -1.50
N TYR A 472 -0.66 7.44 -1.58
CA TYR A 472 -0.33 8.24 -0.39
C TYR A 472 -1.53 8.41 0.55
N ASN A 473 -2.74 8.60 0.01
CA ASN A 473 -3.94 8.71 0.84
C ASN A 473 -4.23 7.38 1.57
N THR A 474 -4.01 6.25 0.92
CA THR A 474 -4.12 4.91 1.52
C THR A 474 -3.05 4.73 2.61
N ALA A 475 -1.80 5.11 2.35
CA ALA A 475 -0.73 5.08 3.34
C ALA A 475 -1.00 6.02 4.53
N ASP A 476 -1.54 7.22 4.28
CA ASP A 476 -1.92 8.16 5.34
C ASP A 476 -3.03 7.58 6.22
N PHE A 477 -4.02 6.94 5.63
CA PHE A 477 -5.03 6.23 6.40
C PHE A 477 -4.40 5.13 7.28
N ALA A 478 -3.50 4.33 6.72
CA ALA A 478 -2.82 3.26 7.46
C ALA A 478 -1.96 3.82 8.63
N ILE A 479 -1.24 4.93 8.41
CA ILE A 479 -0.52 5.64 9.49
C ILE A 479 -1.49 6.11 10.58
N SER A 480 -2.64 6.66 10.17
CA SER A 480 -3.70 7.08 11.11
C SER A 480 -4.21 5.91 11.95
N ALA A 481 -4.51 4.77 11.32
CA ALA A 481 -4.99 3.57 12.00
C ALA A 481 -3.95 3.03 12.99
N PHE A 482 -2.69 2.94 12.57
CA PHE A 482 -1.60 2.48 13.40
C PHE A 482 -1.31 3.43 14.58
N ALA A 483 -1.28 4.75 14.32
CA ALA A 483 -1.13 5.75 15.36
C ALA A 483 -2.26 5.68 16.41
N GLY A 484 -3.50 5.53 15.93
CA GLY A 484 -4.67 5.36 16.82
C GLY A 484 -4.59 4.11 17.67
N ALA A 485 -4.17 2.97 17.09
CA ALA A 485 -3.97 1.71 17.82
C ALA A 485 -2.89 1.82 18.92
N LEU A 486 -1.92 2.73 18.75
CA LEU A 486 -0.88 3.04 19.72
C LEU A 486 -1.20 4.24 20.62
N GLY A 487 -2.43 4.78 20.60
CA GLY A 487 -2.89 5.90 21.43
C GLY A 487 -2.38 7.28 21.00
N ASP A 488 -1.78 7.42 19.83
CA ASP A 488 -1.29 8.69 19.29
C ASP A 488 -2.40 9.40 18.50
N THR A 489 -3.29 10.08 19.22
CA THR A 489 -4.48 10.75 18.66
C THR A 489 -4.12 11.95 17.77
N VAL A 490 -2.97 12.59 17.98
CA VAL A 490 -2.51 13.73 17.17
C VAL A 490 -2.16 13.28 15.76
N ASN A 491 -1.31 12.28 15.63
CA ASN A 491 -0.97 11.74 14.33
C ASN A 491 -2.14 10.97 13.70
N GLN A 492 -2.98 10.30 14.50
CA GLN A 492 -4.22 9.71 14.03
C GLN A 492 -5.09 10.75 13.30
N SER A 493 -5.40 11.86 13.94
CA SER A 493 -6.23 12.91 13.34
C SER A 493 -5.56 13.56 12.12
N ARG A 494 -4.26 13.89 12.25
CA ARG A 494 -3.51 14.54 11.17
C ARG A 494 -3.51 13.72 9.87
N PHE A 495 -3.15 12.45 9.95
CA PHE A 495 -3.06 11.59 8.79
C PHE A 495 -4.44 11.16 8.27
N ARG A 496 -5.43 11.01 9.17
CA ARG A 496 -6.82 10.79 8.80
C ARG A 496 -7.37 11.92 7.92
N ASN A 497 -7.10 13.16 8.31
CA ASN A 497 -7.56 14.33 7.54
C ASN A 497 -6.90 14.37 6.17
N ARG A 498 -5.59 14.12 6.07
CA ARG A 498 -4.88 14.14 4.80
C ARG A 498 -5.26 12.97 3.88
N ALA A 499 -5.62 11.83 4.44
CA ALA A 499 -6.14 10.71 3.67
C ALA A 499 -7.37 11.09 2.83
N GLY A 500 -8.20 12.03 3.31
CA GLY A 500 -9.36 12.57 2.58
C GLY A 500 -9.04 13.38 1.31
N ALA A 501 -7.77 13.67 1.04
CA ALA A 501 -7.34 14.48 -0.10
C ALA A 501 -7.59 13.82 -1.47
N TRP A 502 -7.97 12.54 -1.52
CA TRP A 502 -8.44 11.87 -2.74
C TRP A 502 -9.58 12.63 -3.45
N ARG A 503 -10.41 13.35 -2.68
CA ARG A 503 -11.50 14.16 -3.21
C ARG A 503 -11.02 15.29 -4.13
N ASN A 504 -9.78 15.73 -3.97
CA ASN A 504 -9.22 16.83 -4.75
C ASN A 504 -8.87 16.41 -6.19
N VAL A 505 -8.74 15.13 -6.45
CA VAL A 505 -8.49 14.56 -7.78
C VAL A 505 -9.70 13.84 -8.37
N LEU A 506 -10.81 13.76 -7.64
CA LEU A 506 -12.10 13.31 -8.19
C LEU A 506 -12.77 14.45 -8.93
N ASN A 507 -12.93 14.34 -10.25
CA ASN A 507 -13.66 15.34 -11.03
C ASN A 507 -15.17 15.14 -10.85
N PRO A 508 -15.89 16.10 -10.25
CA PRO A 508 -17.32 15.95 -9.99
C PRO A 508 -18.18 15.92 -11.26
N THR A 509 -17.67 16.37 -12.41
CA THR A 509 -18.40 16.35 -13.68
C THR A 509 -18.38 14.98 -14.33
N SER A 510 -17.22 14.32 -14.35
CA SER A 510 -17.08 12.97 -14.93
C SER A 510 -17.34 11.85 -13.90
N GLY A 511 -17.20 12.14 -12.61
CA GLY A 511 -17.20 11.14 -11.54
C GLY A 511 -15.98 10.23 -11.56
N LEU A 512 -14.90 10.60 -12.26
CA LEU A 512 -13.66 9.85 -12.38
C LEU A 512 -12.49 10.63 -11.77
N MET A 513 -11.47 9.90 -11.30
CA MET A 513 -10.22 10.50 -10.89
C MET A 513 -9.51 11.11 -12.10
N GLN A 514 -9.08 12.36 -11.98
CA GLN A 514 -8.49 13.13 -13.08
C GLN A 514 -7.30 13.98 -12.59
N PRO A 515 -6.22 14.09 -13.37
CA PRO A 515 -5.11 14.98 -13.05
C PRO A 515 -5.52 16.45 -12.99
N ARG A 516 -4.94 17.16 -12.01
CA ARG A 516 -5.00 18.61 -11.88
C ARG A 516 -3.67 19.26 -12.20
N LEU A 517 -3.70 20.48 -12.70
CA LEU A 517 -2.55 21.35 -12.84
C LEU A 517 -2.29 22.10 -11.53
N LEU A 518 -1.11 22.67 -11.40
CA LEU A 518 -0.69 23.44 -10.22
C LEU A 518 -1.62 24.64 -9.93
N ASP A 519 -2.23 25.23 -10.96
CA ASP A 519 -3.19 26.32 -10.82
C ASP A 519 -4.60 25.88 -10.36
N GLY A 520 -4.79 24.57 -10.16
CA GLY A 520 -6.06 23.99 -9.72
C GLY A 520 -7.01 23.59 -10.84
N THR A 521 -6.69 23.87 -12.10
CA THR A 521 -7.52 23.45 -13.23
C THR A 521 -7.35 21.96 -13.53
N TRP A 522 -8.34 21.35 -14.15
CA TRP A 522 -8.26 19.98 -14.63
C TRP A 522 -7.41 19.90 -15.89
N LYS A 523 -6.59 18.87 -16.02
CA LYS A 523 -5.81 18.63 -17.24
C LYS A 523 -6.75 18.42 -18.42
N ALA A 524 -6.65 19.29 -19.45
CA ALA A 524 -7.63 19.35 -20.53
C ALA A 524 -7.50 18.20 -21.54
N ASP A 525 -6.27 17.71 -21.78
CA ASP A 525 -5.95 16.60 -22.70
C ASP A 525 -6.02 15.23 -22.03
N PHE A 526 -6.89 15.08 -21.03
CA PHE A 526 -7.04 13.86 -20.26
C PHE A 526 -7.86 12.80 -21.00
N ASP A 527 -7.33 11.59 -21.08
CA ASP A 527 -8.02 10.41 -21.58
C ASP A 527 -8.15 9.36 -20.44
N PRO A 528 -9.39 9.06 -19.98
CA PRO A 528 -9.60 8.19 -18.82
C PRO A 528 -9.31 6.70 -19.04
N VAL A 529 -9.06 6.27 -20.29
CA VAL A 529 -8.72 4.88 -20.62
C VAL A 529 -7.21 4.64 -20.79
N ARG A 530 -6.39 5.68 -20.60
CA ARG A 530 -4.94 5.61 -20.69
C ARG A 530 -4.28 5.61 -19.33
N ASP A 531 -3.33 4.73 -19.13
CA ASP A 531 -2.52 4.64 -17.90
C ASP A 531 -1.41 5.70 -17.81
N ASP A 532 -0.87 6.16 -18.97
CA ASP A 532 0.17 7.19 -19.02
C ASP A 532 -0.36 8.64 -18.82
N HIS A 533 -1.66 8.81 -18.60
CA HIS A 533 -2.30 10.11 -18.39
C HIS A 533 -2.50 10.47 -16.91
N GLY A 534 -1.47 10.23 -16.09
CA GLY A 534 -1.47 10.58 -14.67
C GLY A 534 -1.64 9.38 -13.73
N PHE A 535 -1.58 8.17 -14.26
CA PHE A 535 -1.75 6.91 -13.58
C PHE A 535 -0.56 5.98 -13.82
N VAL A 536 -0.56 4.79 -13.21
CA VAL A 536 0.49 3.78 -13.34
C VAL A 536 -0.16 2.40 -13.39
N GLU A 537 0.13 1.64 -14.45
CA GLU A 537 -0.34 0.27 -14.68
C GLU A 537 -1.85 0.07 -14.78
N ALA A 538 -2.64 1.09 -14.64
CA ALA A 538 -4.07 1.06 -14.83
C ALA A 538 -4.61 2.46 -15.13
N PRO A 539 -5.73 2.59 -15.86
CA PRO A 539 -6.32 3.88 -16.21
C PRO A 539 -7.19 4.46 -15.09
N SER A 540 -7.70 5.67 -15.33
CA SER A 540 -8.61 6.39 -14.42
C SER A 540 -9.85 5.58 -14.04
N TRP A 541 -10.43 4.83 -14.97
CA TRP A 541 -11.58 4.00 -14.70
C TRP A 541 -11.32 3.03 -13.55
N THR A 542 -10.19 2.36 -13.54
CA THR A 542 -9.77 1.45 -12.48
C THR A 542 -9.41 2.17 -11.19
N TYR A 543 -8.54 3.21 -11.29
CA TYR A 543 -8.08 3.94 -10.10
C TYR A 543 -9.17 4.74 -9.39
N THR A 544 -10.32 4.98 -10.04
CA THR A 544 -11.44 5.68 -9.37
C THR A 544 -11.97 4.90 -8.16
N GLY A 545 -11.87 3.57 -8.13
CA GLY A 545 -12.17 2.74 -6.97
C GLY A 545 -11.07 2.67 -5.91
N MET A 546 -9.89 3.26 -6.15
CA MET A 546 -8.73 3.12 -5.25
C MET A 546 -8.81 4.07 -4.04
N VAL A 547 -9.90 3.94 -3.28
CA VAL A 547 -10.14 4.62 -1.99
C VAL A 547 -10.63 3.59 -0.97
N PRO A 548 -9.88 2.51 -0.69
CA PRO A 548 -10.37 1.35 0.05
C PRO A 548 -10.79 1.66 1.49
N PHE A 549 -10.33 2.75 2.05
CA PHE A 549 -10.66 3.17 3.42
C PHE A 549 -11.91 4.08 3.51
N ASP A 550 -12.38 4.69 2.40
CA ASP A 550 -13.51 5.64 2.41
C ASP A 550 -14.47 5.42 1.22
N LEU A 551 -14.86 4.18 0.97
CA LEU A 551 -15.71 3.80 -0.16
C LEU A 551 -17.12 4.37 -0.09
N ARG A 552 -17.68 4.52 1.11
CA ARG A 552 -18.98 5.20 1.25
C ARG A 552 -18.87 6.67 0.92
N GLY A 553 -17.78 7.34 1.34
CA GLY A 553 -17.48 8.71 0.93
C GLY A 553 -17.28 8.85 -0.58
N LEU A 554 -16.66 7.84 -1.22
CA LEU A 554 -16.55 7.80 -2.69
C LEU A 554 -17.93 7.62 -3.35
N ALA A 555 -18.77 6.73 -2.86
CA ALA A 555 -20.12 6.54 -3.35
C ALA A 555 -20.94 7.83 -3.24
N ASP A 556 -20.87 8.51 -2.09
CA ASP A 556 -21.55 9.80 -1.88
C ASP A 556 -21.05 10.88 -2.87
N ALA A 557 -19.74 10.95 -3.07
CA ALA A 557 -19.12 11.92 -3.99
C ALA A 557 -19.48 11.65 -5.46
N LYS A 558 -19.75 10.39 -5.83
CA LYS A 558 -20.23 9.99 -7.16
C LYS A 558 -21.74 10.20 -7.36
N GLY A 559 -22.49 10.59 -6.33
CA GLY A 559 -23.93 10.81 -6.41
C GLY A 559 -24.77 9.72 -5.74
N GLY A 560 -24.18 8.91 -4.88
CA GLY A 560 -24.81 7.90 -4.05
C GLY A 560 -24.64 6.46 -4.54
N ASN A 561 -25.20 5.52 -3.77
CA ASN A 561 -25.02 4.09 -3.98
C ASN A 561 -25.39 3.62 -5.39
N ALA A 562 -26.45 4.19 -6.00
CA ALA A 562 -26.89 3.81 -7.35
C ALA A 562 -25.86 4.20 -8.42
N ALA A 563 -25.26 5.39 -8.31
CA ALA A 563 -24.25 5.86 -9.23
C ALA A 563 -22.94 5.09 -9.08
N MET A 564 -22.56 4.77 -7.84
CA MET A 564 -21.40 3.92 -7.59
C MET A 564 -21.62 2.48 -8.10
N ALA A 565 -22.79 1.90 -7.90
CA ALA A 565 -23.11 0.58 -8.43
C ALA A 565 -23.09 0.56 -9.97
N ALA A 566 -23.56 1.60 -10.63
CA ALA A 566 -23.53 1.71 -12.08
C ALA A 566 -22.08 1.84 -12.61
N TYR A 567 -21.22 2.58 -11.90
CA TYR A 567 -19.79 2.62 -12.19
C TYR A 567 -19.15 1.23 -12.06
N LEU A 568 -19.42 0.50 -10.99
CA LEU A 568 -18.91 -0.86 -10.79
C LEU A 568 -19.42 -1.83 -11.84
N ASP A 569 -20.72 -1.76 -12.20
CA ASP A 569 -21.31 -2.57 -13.27
C ASP A 569 -20.61 -2.35 -14.61
N HIS A 570 -20.20 -1.10 -14.87
CA HIS A 570 -19.47 -0.74 -16.09
C HIS A 570 -18.02 -1.27 -16.05
N VAL A 571 -17.25 -0.90 -15.02
CA VAL A 571 -15.82 -1.22 -14.95
C VAL A 571 -15.57 -2.73 -14.82
N LEU A 572 -16.49 -3.47 -14.23
CA LEU A 572 -16.43 -4.92 -14.03
C LEU A 572 -17.20 -5.74 -15.09
N ALA A 573 -17.63 -5.11 -16.18
CA ALA A 573 -18.23 -5.83 -17.31
C ALA A 573 -17.21 -6.72 -18.05
N GLY A 574 -15.93 -6.46 -17.89
CA GLY A 574 -14.79 -7.29 -18.32
C GLY A 574 -13.73 -7.39 -17.24
N PHE A 575 -12.83 -8.42 -17.32
CA PHE A 575 -11.82 -8.70 -16.29
C PHE A 575 -10.37 -8.64 -16.78
N LYS A 576 -10.14 -8.28 -18.04
CA LYS A 576 -8.81 -8.32 -18.68
C LYS A 576 -8.40 -6.99 -19.34
N GLY A 577 -8.79 -5.87 -18.76
CA GLY A 577 -8.35 -4.56 -19.17
C GLY A 577 -8.63 -4.25 -20.65
N ALA A 578 -9.85 -3.86 -20.97
CA ALA A 578 -10.17 -3.41 -22.32
C ALA A 578 -10.69 -1.97 -22.25
N GLY A 579 -9.80 -0.99 -22.37
CA GLY A 579 -10.16 0.42 -22.36
C GLY A 579 -10.66 0.89 -20.99
N ASP A 580 -11.99 0.95 -20.81
CA ASP A 580 -12.65 1.41 -19.59
C ASP A 580 -13.06 0.28 -18.62
N HIS A 581 -12.63 -0.96 -18.91
CA HIS A 581 -12.86 -2.11 -18.02
C HIS A 581 -11.65 -2.42 -17.16
N ALA A 582 -11.90 -3.00 -15.98
CA ALA A 582 -10.87 -3.40 -15.04
C ALA A 582 -10.01 -4.56 -15.57
N ASP A 583 -8.73 -4.52 -15.26
CA ASP A 583 -7.83 -5.65 -15.41
C ASP A 583 -7.63 -6.35 -14.06
N LEU A 584 -8.42 -7.39 -13.82
CA LEU A 584 -8.34 -8.20 -12.59
C LEU A 584 -7.11 -9.11 -12.57
N SER A 585 -6.23 -8.98 -13.53
CA SER A 585 -4.92 -9.59 -13.54
C SER A 585 -3.81 -8.65 -13.03
N ASN A 586 -4.19 -7.44 -12.56
CA ASN A 586 -3.25 -6.45 -12.01
C ASN A 586 -3.79 -5.78 -10.73
N GLU A 587 -2.92 -5.43 -9.82
CA GLU A 587 -3.15 -4.98 -8.45
C GLU A 587 -4.12 -3.81 -8.29
N PRO A 588 -4.10 -2.76 -9.13
CA PRO A 588 -5.03 -1.63 -8.96
C PRO A 588 -6.51 -2.00 -9.06
N SER A 589 -6.84 -3.20 -9.58
CA SER A 589 -8.22 -3.63 -9.85
C SER A 589 -8.81 -4.59 -8.81
N ILE A 590 -7.96 -5.27 -8.02
CA ILE A 590 -8.37 -6.46 -7.25
C ILE A 590 -9.34 -6.17 -6.10
N ASN A 591 -9.45 -4.92 -5.67
CA ASN A 591 -10.42 -4.46 -4.67
C ASN A 591 -11.82 -4.19 -5.26
N LEU A 592 -11.94 -3.82 -6.55
CA LEU A 592 -13.18 -3.39 -7.17
C LEU A 592 -14.37 -4.36 -7.00
N PRO A 593 -14.20 -5.70 -7.10
CA PRO A 593 -15.32 -6.64 -6.93
C PRO A 593 -15.96 -6.60 -5.54
N TRP A 594 -15.24 -6.14 -4.53
CA TRP A 594 -15.67 -6.09 -3.13
C TRP A 594 -16.38 -4.78 -2.77
N GLU A 595 -16.33 -3.77 -3.64
CA GLU A 595 -16.92 -2.45 -3.40
C GLU A 595 -18.45 -2.46 -3.44
N TYR A 596 -19.08 -3.46 -4.07
CA TYR A 596 -20.53 -3.61 -4.04
C TYR A 596 -21.08 -3.80 -2.62
N ASP A 597 -20.32 -4.36 -1.68
CA ASP A 597 -20.72 -4.51 -0.28
C ASP A 597 -20.98 -3.17 0.41
N TYR A 598 -20.24 -2.13 0.00
CA TYR A 598 -20.35 -0.78 0.56
C TYR A 598 -21.57 -0.01 0.05
N VAL A 599 -22.17 -0.45 -1.05
CA VAL A 599 -23.34 0.17 -1.67
C VAL A 599 -24.61 -0.66 -1.54
N GLY A 600 -24.58 -1.67 -0.65
CA GLY A 600 -25.75 -2.51 -0.31
C GLY A 600 -26.15 -3.51 -1.40
N GLN A 601 -25.19 -3.99 -2.20
CA GLN A 601 -25.40 -4.98 -3.26
C GLN A 601 -24.45 -6.19 -3.13
N PRO A 602 -24.36 -6.86 -1.95
CA PRO A 602 -23.38 -7.92 -1.71
C PRO A 602 -23.55 -9.13 -2.63
N TRP A 603 -24.75 -9.37 -3.17
CA TRP A 603 -24.93 -10.43 -4.16
C TRP A 603 -24.13 -10.22 -5.44
N LYS A 604 -23.80 -8.97 -5.80
CA LYS A 604 -22.93 -8.68 -6.93
C LYS A 604 -21.46 -8.97 -6.61
N THR A 605 -20.97 -8.64 -5.39
CA THR A 605 -19.66 -9.10 -4.90
C THR A 605 -19.55 -10.61 -5.05
N GLN A 606 -20.50 -11.36 -4.51
CA GLN A 606 -20.51 -12.82 -4.50
C GLN A 606 -20.45 -13.42 -5.92
N LYS A 607 -21.21 -12.84 -6.84
CA LYS A 607 -21.22 -13.30 -8.24
C LYS A 607 -19.91 -12.95 -8.95
N THR A 608 -19.49 -11.70 -8.86
CA THR A 608 -18.32 -11.18 -9.59
C THR A 608 -17.04 -11.88 -9.14
N VAL A 609 -16.85 -12.05 -7.81
CA VAL A 609 -15.70 -12.79 -7.26
C VAL A 609 -15.70 -14.23 -7.76
N ARG A 610 -16.86 -14.91 -7.78
CA ARG A 610 -16.99 -16.29 -8.29
C ARG A 610 -16.69 -16.37 -9.80
N ASP A 611 -17.14 -15.38 -10.58
CA ASP A 611 -16.86 -15.33 -12.01
C ASP A 611 -15.36 -15.15 -12.28
N ILE A 612 -14.68 -14.30 -11.51
CA ILE A 612 -13.22 -14.10 -11.60
C ILE A 612 -12.48 -15.39 -11.25
N GLN A 613 -12.84 -16.06 -10.13
CA GLN A 613 -12.27 -17.36 -9.75
C GLN A 613 -12.38 -18.39 -10.88
N ASN A 614 -13.53 -18.44 -11.55
CA ASN A 614 -13.78 -19.42 -12.61
C ASN A 614 -13.12 -19.07 -13.94
N GLN A 615 -12.88 -17.79 -14.24
CA GLN A 615 -12.38 -17.35 -15.55
C GLN A 615 -10.87 -17.13 -15.57
N LEU A 616 -10.28 -16.70 -14.45
CA LEU A 616 -8.86 -16.32 -14.39
C LEU A 616 -7.98 -17.37 -13.70
N TRP A 617 -8.56 -18.34 -12.98
CA TRP A 617 -7.80 -19.32 -12.20
C TRP A 617 -8.02 -20.74 -12.68
N THR A 618 -6.92 -21.51 -12.79
CA THR A 618 -6.92 -22.87 -13.34
C THR A 618 -5.87 -23.73 -12.64
N ALA A 619 -6.04 -25.06 -12.71
CA ALA A 619 -5.03 -26.04 -12.30
C ALA A 619 -4.19 -26.58 -13.48
N ASP A 620 -4.32 -26.00 -14.68
CA ASP A 620 -3.53 -26.38 -15.85
C ASP A 620 -2.25 -25.52 -15.91
N PRO A 621 -1.05 -26.10 -15.76
CA PRO A 621 0.19 -25.34 -15.79
C PRO A 621 0.51 -24.69 -17.13
N ALA A 622 -0.11 -25.12 -18.22
CA ALA A 622 0.04 -24.53 -19.55
C ALA A 622 -0.79 -23.24 -19.72
N VAL A 623 -1.68 -22.94 -18.79
CA VAL A 623 -2.61 -21.82 -18.86
C VAL A 623 -2.47 -20.93 -17.64
N TRP A 624 -2.15 -19.66 -17.87
CA TRP A 624 -2.17 -18.64 -16.82
C TRP A 624 -2.92 -17.42 -17.36
N ALA A 625 -4.01 -17.05 -16.74
CA ALA A 625 -4.90 -16.01 -17.23
C ALA A 625 -4.82 -14.70 -16.43
N THR A 626 -4.15 -14.71 -15.28
CA THR A 626 -3.79 -13.50 -14.51
C THR A 626 -2.45 -12.95 -14.99
N GLY A 627 -2.08 -11.74 -14.57
CA GLY A 627 -0.78 -11.11 -14.82
C GLY A 627 0.35 -11.69 -13.96
N ASN A 628 1.26 -10.84 -13.57
CA ASN A 628 2.32 -11.17 -12.63
C ASN A 628 1.72 -11.64 -11.29
N ASP A 629 2.37 -12.59 -10.62
CA ASP A 629 1.90 -13.04 -9.30
C ASP A 629 2.41 -12.14 -8.16
N ASP A 630 3.37 -11.30 -8.47
CA ASP A 630 3.99 -10.24 -7.65
C ASP A 630 4.15 -10.63 -6.16
N LEU A 631 5.11 -11.54 -5.95
CA LEU A 631 5.44 -12.09 -4.65
C LEU A 631 4.24 -12.73 -3.94
N GLY A 632 3.31 -13.28 -4.70
CA GLY A 632 2.12 -13.94 -4.19
C GLY A 632 0.96 -13.02 -3.85
N ALA A 633 0.99 -11.73 -4.25
CA ALA A 633 -0.11 -10.80 -4.03
C ALA A 633 -1.40 -11.24 -4.73
N MET A 634 -1.31 -11.64 -6.02
CA MET A 634 -2.44 -12.16 -6.77
C MET A 634 -2.89 -13.52 -6.24
N SER A 635 -1.96 -14.40 -5.91
CA SER A 635 -2.25 -15.70 -5.28
C SER A 635 -2.98 -15.55 -3.95
N ALA A 636 -2.57 -14.61 -3.10
CA ALA A 636 -3.25 -14.32 -1.84
C ALA A 636 -4.69 -13.80 -2.05
N TRP A 637 -4.96 -13.05 -3.14
CA TRP A 637 -6.32 -12.68 -3.51
C TRP A 637 -7.20 -13.91 -3.73
N TYR A 638 -6.66 -14.93 -4.44
CA TYR A 638 -7.41 -16.17 -4.64
C TYR A 638 -7.68 -16.91 -3.32
N VAL A 639 -6.68 -16.98 -2.42
CA VAL A 639 -6.85 -17.59 -1.09
C VAL A 639 -7.96 -16.89 -0.30
N TRP A 640 -7.90 -15.57 -0.17
CA TRP A 640 -8.91 -14.79 0.53
C TRP A 640 -10.30 -14.95 -0.09
N SER A 641 -10.38 -14.84 -1.41
CA SER A 641 -11.67 -14.98 -2.14
C SER A 641 -12.28 -16.37 -2.00
N ALA A 642 -11.45 -17.42 -1.97
CA ALA A 642 -11.90 -18.80 -1.81
C ALA A 642 -12.40 -19.07 -0.38
N LEU A 643 -11.87 -18.40 0.63
CA LEU A 643 -12.41 -18.38 1.99
C LEU A 643 -13.71 -17.56 2.10
N GLY A 644 -14.05 -16.79 1.07
CA GLY A 644 -15.25 -15.94 1.03
C GLY A 644 -15.11 -14.62 1.79
N MET A 645 -13.88 -14.09 1.91
CA MET A 645 -13.60 -12.85 2.60
C MET A 645 -12.43 -12.09 1.95
N TYR A 646 -12.26 -10.79 2.28
CA TYR A 646 -11.20 -9.95 1.72
C TYR A 646 -10.81 -8.83 2.68
N PRO A 647 -9.50 -8.59 2.93
CA PRO A 647 -9.01 -7.52 3.81
C PRO A 647 -9.01 -6.17 3.08
N MET A 648 -10.20 -5.59 2.90
CA MET A 648 -10.44 -4.44 2.02
C MET A 648 -9.70 -3.17 2.46
N THR A 649 -9.61 -2.92 3.78
CA THR A 649 -9.09 -1.66 4.31
C THR A 649 -7.71 -1.83 4.91
N PRO A 650 -6.63 -1.38 4.24
CA PRO A 650 -5.26 -1.49 4.76
C PRO A 650 -5.11 -0.81 6.12
N GLY A 651 -4.47 -1.50 7.08
CA GLY A 651 -4.27 -1.00 8.46
C GLY A 651 -5.41 -1.30 9.42
N THR A 652 -6.45 -2.01 8.96
CA THR A 652 -7.50 -2.60 9.81
C THR A 652 -7.53 -4.12 9.60
N ALA A 653 -8.30 -4.83 10.44
CA ALA A 653 -8.55 -6.25 10.27
C ALA A 653 -10.04 -6.55 9.99
N ASP A 654 -10.79 -5.56 9.55
CA ASP A 654 -12.14 -5.78 9.02
C ASP A 654 -12.04 -6.57 7.70
N LEU A 655 -12.96 -7.54 7.52
CA LEU A 655 -12.98 -8.38 6.33
C LEU A 655 -14.30 -8.19 5.59
N ALA A 656 -14.28 -7.72 4.35
CA ALA A 656 -15.46 -7.74 3.47
C ALA A 656 -15.86 -9.17 3.13
N LEU A 657 -17.16 -9.44 2.95
CA LEU A 657 -17.70 -10.77 2.76
C LEU A 657 -18.16 -11.05 1.33
N GLY A 658 -17.59 -12.08 0.74
CA GLY A 658 -18.09 -12.74 -0.46
C GLY A 658 -18.86 -14.02 -0.15
N SER A 659 -18.56 -15.10 -0.91
CA SER A 659 -19.11 -16.44 -0.63
C SER A 659 -18.00 -17.49 -0.65
N PRO A 660 -17.95 -18.41 0.34
CA PRO A 660 -16.95 -19.47 0.37
C PRO A 660 -16.99 -20.37 -0.87
N LEU A 661 -15.82 -20.79 -1.34
CA LEU A 661 -15.70 -21.73 -2.46
C LEU A 661 -15.76 -23.18 -2.00
N PHE A 662 -15.38 -23.46 -0.75
CA PHE A 662 -15.29 -24.80 -0.16
C PHE A 662 -16.42 -25.06 0.81
N THR A 663 -16.77 -26.34 1.01
CA THR A 663 -17.85 -26.74 1.93
C THR A 663 -17.47 -26.55 3.39
N THR A 664 -16.18 -26.59 3.68
CA THR A 664 -15.62 -26.26 4.99
C THR A 664 -14.22 -25.68 4.83
N ALA A 665 -13.85 -24.76 5.71
CA ALA A 665 -12.47 -24.30 5.86
C ALA A 665 -12.20 -24.03 7.34
N THR A 666 -10.95 -24.30 7.78
CA THR A 666 -10.46 -23.90 9.10
C THR A 666 -9.15 -23.13 8.96
N VAL A 667 -8.95 -22.10 9.79
CA VAL A 667 -7.69 -21.33 9.87
C VAL A 667 -7.22 -21.36 11.32
N ALA A 668 -6.07 -22.00 11.56
CA ALA A 668 -5.46 -22.03 12.87
C ALA A 668 -4.72 -20.72 13.16
N LEU A 669 -5.12 -19.99 14.19
CA LEU A 669 -4.53 -18.73 14.61
C LEU A 669 -3.41 -18.96 15.64
N ALA A 670 -2.37 -18.12 15.61
CA ALA A 670 -1.21 -18.24 16.51
C ALA A 670 -1.57 -18.11 18.00
N GLY A 671 -2.66 -17.40 18.33
CA GLY A 671 -3.17 -17.26 19.69
C GLY A 671 -3.92 -18.49 20.24
N GLY A 672 -3.98 -19.59 19.48
CA GLY A 672 -4.74 -20.80 19.81
C GLY A 672 -6.23 -20.71 19.47
N GLY A 673 -6.70 -19.63 18.85
CA GLY A 673 -8.03 -19.51 18.27
C GLY A 673 -8.11 -20.20 16.91
N GLU A 674 -9.34 -20.41 16.40
CA GLU A 674 -9.60 -20.99 15.09
C GLU A 674 -10.73 -20.24 14.39
N ILE A 675 -10.55 -19.98 13.11
CA ILE A 675 -11.65 -19.59 12.23
C ILE A 675 -12.19 -20.86 11.61
N THR A 676 -13.49 -21.08 11.78
CA THR A 676 -14.22 -22.19 11.13
C THR A 676 -15.24 -21.63 10.18
N ILE A 677 -15.27 -22.11 8.93
CA ILE A 677 -16.23 -21.73 7.90
C ILE A 677 -16.96 -22.97 7.45
N ASN A 678 -18.29 -23.02 7.60
CA ASN A 678 -19.14 -24.07 7.16
C ASN A 678 -20.10 -23.58 6.06
N ALA A 679 -19.95 -24.10 4.86
CA ALA A 679 -20.79 -23.76 3.71
C ALA A 679 -21.17 -25.03 2.93
N PRO A 680 -22.02 -25.91 3.47
CA PRO A 680 -22.28 -27.24 2.88
C PRO A 680 -22.76 -27.20 1.42
N ALA A 681 -23.44 -26.13 1.02
CA ALA A 681 -23.92 -25.94 -0.35
C ALA A 681 -22.92 -25.18 -1.25
N ALA A 682 -21.67 -24.94 -0.80
CA ALA A 682 -20.65 -24.34 -1.62
C ALA A 682 -20.36 -25.21 -2.84
N ALA A 683 -20.63 -24.64 -4.00
CA ALA A 683 -20.42 -25.28 -5.29
C ALA A 683 -20.35 -24.18 -6.34
N THR A 684 -19.77 -24.47 -7.51
CA THR A 684 -19.64 -23.50 -8.60
C THR A 684 -20.96 -22.85 -9.01
N GLY A 685 -22.08 -23.58 -8.88
CA GLY A 685 -23.42 -23.09 -9.25
C GLY A 685 -24.22 -22.43 -8.11
N ALA A 686 -23.66 -22.27 -6.90
CA ALA A 686 -24.34 -21.70 -5.74
C ALA A 686 -23.53 -20.58 -5.08
N PRO A 687 -23.34 -19.43 -5.74
CA PRO A 687 -22.46 -18.38 -5.24
C PRO A 687 -23.13 -17.43 -4.23
N TYR A 688 -24.46 -17.45 -4.07
CA TYR A 688 -25.18 -16.42 -3.35
C TYR A 688 -25.48 -16.78 -1.90
N VAL A 689 -25.09 -15.94 -0.97
CA VAL A 689 -25.44 -16.04 0.45
C VAL A 689 -26.95 -15.85 0.64
N GLN A 690 -27.62 -16.85 1.19
CA GLN A 690 -29.02 -16.80 1.56
C GLN A 690 -29.22 -16.43 3.03
N ALA A 691 -28.33 -16.91 3.90
CA ALA A 691 -28.28 -16.62 5.32
C ALA A 691 -26.86 -16.88 5.83
N LEU A 692 -26.49 -16.18 6.89
CA LEU A 692 -25.19 -16.34 7.57
C LEU A 692 -25.41 -16.25 9.09
N SER A 693 -24.70 -17.08 9.86
CA SER A 693 -24.54 -16.92 11.30
C SER A 693 -23.07 -16.83 11.68
N LEU A 694 -22.77 -16.00 12.67
CA LEU A 694 -21.48 -15.90 13.32
C LEU A 694 -21.63 -16.38 14.77
N ASP A 695 -20.90 -17.43 15.13
CA ASP A 695 -20.98 -18.11 16.44
C ASP A 695 -22.42 -18.49 16.84
N GLY A 696 -23.20 -18.98 15.86
CA GLY A 696 -24.61 -19.38 16.02
C GLY A 696 -25.62 -18.23 16.07
N ALA A 697 -25.17 -16.97 16.09
CA ALA A 697 -26.06 -15.81 16.02
C ALA A 697 -26.25 -15.35 14.57
N THR A 698 -27.49 -15.01 14.18
CA THR A 698 -27.79 -14.48 12.84
C THR A 698 -26.92 -13.26 12.56
N TRP A 699 -26.25 -13.26 11.40
CA TRP A 699 -25.35 -12.20 10.97
C TRP A 699 -25.82 -11.60 9.63
N ASN A 700 -26.23 -10.33 9.67
CA ASN A 700 -26.76 -9.61 8.51
C ASN A 700 -25.87 -8.46 8.04
N ASN A 701 -24.58 -8.54 8.31
CA ASN A 701 -23.59 -7.58 7.80
C ASN A 701 -22.77 -8.19 6.66
N ALA A 702 -22.38 -7.36 5.69
CA ALA A 702 -21.51 -7.76 4.58
C ALA A 702 -20.00 -7.70 4.95
N TYR A 703 -19.70 -7.82 6.24
CA TYR A 703 -18.33 -7.82 6.75
C TYR A 703 -18.19 -8.56 8.07
N LEU A 704 -16.95 -8.88 8.44
CA LEU A 704 -16.58 -9.44 9.75
C LEU A 704 -15.71 -8.41 10.51
N PRO A 705 -15.92 -8.27 11.83
CA PRO A 705 -15.16 -7.35 12.67
C PRO A 705 -13.72 -7.83 12.87
N PRO A 706 -12.78 -6.94 13.27
CA PRO A 706 -11.38 -7.29 13.53
C PRO A 706 -11.18 -8.44 14.52
N SER A 707 -12.07 -8.61 15.49
CA SER A 707 -12.02 -9.71 16.46
C SER A 707 -12.03 -11.07 15.79
N PHE A 708 -12.74 -11.21 14.65
CA PHE A 708 -12.81 -12.49 13.93
C PHE A 708 -11.43 -12.92 13.40
N ALA A 709 -10.66 -12.01 12.81
CA ALA A 709 -9.31 -12.30 12.36
C ALA A 709 -8.30 -12.51 13.51
N LEU A 710 -8.57 -11.97 14.70
CA LEU A 710 -7.66 -12.01 15.84
C LEU A 710 -7.93 -13.16 16.82
N THR A 711 -9.19 -13.54 17.01
CA THR A 711 -9.59 -14.52 18.03
C THR A 711 -10.29 -15.75 17.45
N GLY A 712 -10.63 -15.71 16.15
CA GLY A 712 -11.40 -16.76 15.50
C GLY A 712 -12.90 -16.63 15.71
N GLY A 713 -13.64 -17.65 15.28
CA GLY A 713 -15.08 -17.76 15.35
C GLY A 713 -15.62 -18.73 14.29
N THR A 714 -16.90 -19.06 14.37
CA THR A 714 -17.55 -19.99 13.43
C THR A 714 -18.53 -19.24 12.53
N LEU A 715 -18.34 -19.37 11.21
CA LEU A 715 -19.25 -18.89 10.18
C LEU A 715 -20.01 -20.07 9.59
N ASP A 716 -21.34 -20.06 9.75
CA ASP A 716 -22.23 -21.00 9.06
C ASP A 716 -22.94 -20.26 7.93
N VAL A 717 -22.66 -20.65 6.69
CA VAL A 717 -23.11 -19.95 5.48
C VAL A 717 -24.09 -20.85 4.70
N THR A 718 -25.29 -20.37 4.52
CA THR A 718 -26.27 -20.99 3.62
C THR A 718 -26.16 -20.36 2.24
N LEU A 719 -25.80 -21.14 1.23
CA LEU A 719 -25.67 -20.70 -0.15
C LEU A 719 -26.82 -21.16 -1.03
N GLY A 720 -27.09 -20.39 -2.11
CA GLY A 720 -28.11 -20.71 -3.12
C GLY A 720 -27.67 -20.27 -4.53
N THR A 721 -28.46 -20.71 -5.53
CA THR A 721 -28.23 -20.40 -6.94
C THR A 721 -28.93 -19.11 -7.40
N THR A 722 -29.83 -18.56 -6.59
CA THR A 722 -30.57 -17.32 -6.89
C THR A 722 -30.02 -16.18 -6.02
N ALA A 723 -29.79 -15.01 -6.62
CA ALA A 723 -29.35 -13.84 -5.90
C ALA A 723 -30.30 -13.44 -4.77
N ASN A 724 -29.80 -13.31 -3.55
CA ASN A 724 -30.54 -12.78 -2.41
C ASN A 724 -30.34 -11.25 -2.34
N THR A 725 -31.30 -10.52 -2.88
CA THR A 725 -31.24 -9.04 -2.92
C THR A 725 -31.78 -8.38 -1.64
N SER A 726 -31.91 -9.15 -0.55
CA SER A 726 -32.38 -8.65 0.75
C SER A 726 -31.39 -8.88 1.89
N TRP A 727 -30.42 -9.79 1.76
CA TRP A 727 -29.38 -10.01 2.78
C TRP A 727 -28.33 -8.91 2.76
N ALA A 728 -28.04 -8.34 3.93
CA ALA A 728 -27.00 -7.36 4.21
C ALA A 728 -27.05 -6.10 3.31
N THR A 729 -28.26 -5.67 2.90
CA THR A 729 -28.45 -4.51 2.00
C THR A 729 -28.65 -3.19 2.73
N ALA A 730 -28.84 -3.21 4.04
CA ALA A 730 -29.01 -2.00 4.84
C ALA A 730 -27.69 -1.21 4.90
N ALA A 731 -27.75 0.12 4.96
CA ALA A 731 -26.55 0.96 5.08
C ALA A 731 -25.72 0.65 6.34
N SER A 732 -26.36 0.18 7.42
CA SER A 732 -25.69 -0.26 8.64
C SER A 732 -25.02 -1.64 8.50
N SER A 733 -25.35 -2.40 7.49
CA SER A 733 -24.77 -3.72 7.21
C SER A 733 -23.55 -3.67 6.30
N ALA A 734 -23.26 -2.50 5.70
CA ALA A 734 -22.08 -2.29 4.88
C ALA A 734 -20.79 -2.36 5.73
N PRO A 735 -19.67 -2.76 5.14
CA PRO A 735 -18.38 -2.71 5.83
C PRO A 735 -18.04 -1.30 6.34
N PRO A 736 -17.18 -1.19 7.37
CA PRO A 736 -16.75 0.11 7.88
C PRO A 736 -16.13 0.97 6.78
N SER A 737 -16.47 2.25 6.78
CA SER A 737 -15.85 3.26 5.94
C SER A 737 -15.39 4.40 6.83
N TYR A 738 -14.25 4.95 6.52
CA TYR A 738 -13.51 5.81 7.42
C TYR A 738 -13.30 7.20 6.83
N PRO A 739 -14.35 8.04 6.75
CA PRO A 739 -14.26 9.36 6.16
C PRO A 739 -13.29 10.27 6.93
N SER A 740 -12.68 11.19 6.23
CA SER A 740 -11.95 12.28 6.84
C SER A 740 -12.93 13.24 7.52
N PRO A 741 -12.73 13.63 8.78
CA PRO A 741 -13.65 14.53 9.50
C PRO A 741 -13.81 15.92 8.86
N GLY A 742 -12.91 16.34 7.96
CA GLY A 742 -12.92 17.67 7.39
C GLY A 742 -12.64 17.75 5.88
N GLY A 743 -12.51 16.62 5.20
CA GLY A 743 -12.00 16.56 3.83
C GLY A 743 -13.05 16.62 2.74
N GLU A 744 -13.79 17.70 2.59
CA GLU A 744 -14.77 17.82 1.53
C GLU A 744 -14.42 18.93 0.54
N GLY A 745 -14.20 18.54 -0.72
CA GLY A 745 -13.98 19.41 -1.85
C GLY A 745 -12.53 19.77 -2.14
N PRO A 746 -12.24 20.27 -3.33
CA PRO A 746 -10.90 20.61 -3.75
C PRO A 746 -10.32 21.71 -2.86
N LEU A 747 -9.15 21.45 -2.31
CA LEU A 747 -8.36 22.45 -1.61
C LEU A 747 -7.60 23.24 -2.67
N LEU A 748 -8.08 24.45 -2.99
CA LEU A 748 -7.26 25.38 -3.76
C LEU A 748 -5.95 25.66 -3.01
N PRO A 749 -4.86 26.08 -3.71
CA PRO A 749 -3.63 26.45 -3.06
C PRO A 749 -3.91 27.32 -1.84
N GLN A 750 -3.56 26.80 -0.67
CA GLN A 750 -3.86 27.50 0.58
C GLN A 750 -2.82 28.59 0.75
N PRO A 751 -3.17 29.88 0.70
CA PRO A 751 -2.26 30.90 1.15
C PRO A 751 -2.04 30.66 2.65
N GLY A 752 -0.79 30.55 3.03
CA GLY A 752 -0.37 30.56 4.41
C GLY A 752 -0.37 31.99 4.98
N PRO A 753 0.15 32.16 6.20
CA PRO A 753 0.20 33.46 6.82
C PRO A 753 1.01 34.46 6.00
N THR A 754 0.57 35.72 6.01
CA THR A 754 1.34 36.85 5.44
C THR A 754 1.94 37.68 6.55
N GLY A 755 3.20 38.02 6.41
CA GLY A 755 3.92 38.84 7.37
C GLY A 755 5.43 38.83 7.14
N ARG A 756 6.17 39.36 8.08
CA ARG A 756 7.62 39.39 7.99
C ARG A 756 8.25 38.02 8.28
N ILE A 757 9.27 37.66 7.52
CA ILE A 757 10.20 36.58 7.85
C ILE A 757 11.39 37.22 8.56
N SER A 758 11.54 36.95 9.86
CA SER A 758 12.64 37.57 10.66
C SER A 758 13.78 36.60 10.93
N SER A 759 15.00 37.10 10.94
CA SER A 759 16.20 36.33 11.23
C SER A 759 16.48 36.27 12.73
N ALA A 760 17.18 35.23 13.19
CA ALA A 760 17.78 35.16 14.50
C ALA A 760 18.91 36.19 14.70
N ILE A 761 19.40 36.85 13.63
CA ILE A 761 20.20 38.05 13.74
C ILE A 761 19.28 39.21 14.09
N ALA A 762 19.49 39.78 15.27
CA ALA A 762 18.55 40.73 15.87
C ALA A 762 18.19 41.90 14.93
N GLY A 763 16.89 42.14 14.80
CA GLY A 763 16.35 43.28 14.04
C GLY A 763 16.41 43.13 12.52
N LYS A 764 16.72 41.92 11.98
CA LYS A 764 16.79 41.67 10.54
C LYS A 764 15.62 40.88 10.02
N CYS A 765 15.10 41.27 8.84
CA CYS A 765 14.02 40.66 8.10
C CYS A 765 14.44 40.39 6.65
N VAL A 766 13.80 39.37 6.04
CA VAL A 766 13.89 39.16 4.59
C VAL A 766 13.20 40.31 3.88
N ASP A 767 13.91 40.99 2.98
CA ASP A 767 13.44 42.20 2.29
C ASP A 767 13.67 42.09 0.79
N VAL A 768 12.77 42.64 0.01
CA VAL A 768 12.95 42.77 -1.44
C VAL A 768 13.67 44.06 -1.73
N VAL A 769 14.88 43.99 -2.29
CA VAL A 769 15.73 45.14 -2.56
C VAL A 769 14.96 46.27 -3.23
N GLN A 770 14.94 47.44 -2.56
CA GLN A 770 14.26 48.66 -3.04
C GLN A 770 12.78 48.47 -3.44
N SER A 771 12.10 47.49 -2.87
CA SER A 771 10.74 47.12 -3.24
C SER A 771 10.55 46.84 -4.74
N GLY A 772 11.59 46.34 -5.41
CA GLY A 772 11.59 46.05 -6.83
C GLY A 772 10.64 44.88 -7.17
N THR A 773 9.92 44.97 -8.29
CA THR A 773 8.96 43.95 -8.75
C THR A 773 9.44 43.25 -10.03
N ALA A 774 10.60 43.55 -10.56
CA ALA A 774 11.14 42.90 -11.75
C ALA A 774 11.69 41.50 -11.44
N ASN A 775 11.66 40.60 -12.41
CA ASN A 775 12.36 39.32 -12.31
C ASN A 775 13.88 39.60 -12.16
N GLY A 776 14.54 38.87 -11.26
CA GLY A 776 15.94 39.09 -10.95
C GLY A 776 16.20 40.13 -9.86
N THR A 777 15.15 40.75 -9.28
CA THR A 777 15.32 41.62 -8.12
C THR A 777 15.95 40.85 -6.97
N GLY A 778 17.04 41.36 -6.39
CA GLY A 778 17.70 40.73 -5.26
C GLY A 778 16.80 40.68 -4.01
N ILE A 779 17.07 39.72 -3.15
CA ILE A 779 16.47 39.63 -1.83
C ILE A 779 17.57 39.78 -0.81
N ASP A 780 17.38 40.66 0.17
CA ASP A 780 18.39 41.00 1.14
C ASP A 780 17.93 40.88 2.60
N SER A 781 18.86 41.05 3.50
CA SER A 781 18.62 41.20 4.93
C SER A 781 18.61 42.70 5.25
N TYR A 782 17.46 43.20 5.71
CA TYR A 782 17.25 44.60 6.04
C TYR A 782 16.66 44.77 7.44
N ALA A 783 16.83 45.96 8.04
CA ALA A 783 16.17 46.27 9.31
C ALA A 783 14.65 46.06 9.18
N CYS A 784 14.05 45.35 10.12
CA CYS A 784 12.59 45.09 10.13
C CYS A 784 11.82 46.41 10.25
N ASN A 785 11.17 46.84 9.19
CA ASN A 785 10.51 48.17 9.09
C ASN A 785 9.03 48.06 8.75
N GLY A 786 8.51 46.82 8.51
CA GLY A 786 7.11 46.58 8.21
C GLY A 786 6.63 47.01 6.82
N SER A 787 7.57 47.39 5.93
CA SER A 787 7.26 47.78 4.54
C SER A 787 6.66 46.63 3.76
N ALA A 788 6.04 46.96 2.59
CA ALA A 788 5.53 45.93 1.67
C ALA A 788 6.62 44.98 1.16
N ALA A 789 7.89 45.42 1.12
CA ALA A 789 9.02 44.57 0.74
C ALA A 789 9.35 43.48 1.76
N GLN A 790 8.81 43.58 2.97
CA GLN A 790 8.96 42.61 4.05
C GLN A 790 7.68 41.80 4.33
N GLN A 791 6.67 41.97 3.50
CA GLN A 791 5.43 41.21 3.60
C GLN A 791 5.48 39.97 2.71
N TRP A 792 5.71 38.83 3.33
CA TRP A 792 5.86 37.54 2.66
C TRP A 792 4.63 36.68 2.93
N THR A 793 3.97 36.23 1.87
CA THR A 793 2.92 35.19 1.99
C THR A 793 3.59 33.84 1.84
N VAL A 794 3.46 33.01 2.86
CA VAL A 794 3.90 31.61 2.84
C VAL A 794 2.79 30.76 2.29
N LEU A 795 3.04 30.09 1.18
CA LEU A 795 2.04 29.22 0.56
C LEU A 795 2.29 27.76 0.91
N GLY A 796 1.22 26.99 0.89
CA GLY A 796 1.29 25.57 1.18
C GLY A 796 2.13 24.75 0.19
N ASP A 797 2.35 25.28 -1.04
CA ASP A 797 3.25 24.70 -2.03
C ASP A 797 4.75 24.95 -1.71
N GLY A 798 5.03 25.56 -0.58
CA GLY A 798 6.39 25.91 -0.17
C GLY A 798 6.92 27.20 -0.79
N SER A 799 6.16 27.92 -1.61
CA SER A 799 6.61 29.18 -2.15
C SER A 799 6.48 30.34 -1.14
N LEU A 800 7.47 31.19 -1.13
CA LEU A 800 7.48 32.44 -0.36
C LEU A 800 7.25 33.58 -1.35
N ARG A 801 6.15 34.33 -1.20
CA ARG A 801 5.75 35.33 -2.17
C ARG A 801 5.72 36.73 -1.61
N ALA A 802 6.30 37.66 -2.37
CA ALA A 802 6.14 39.10 -2.17
C ALA A 802 5.87 39.73 -3.54
N PHE A 803 5.00 40.76 -3.61
CA PHE A 803 4.65 41.46 -4.85
C PHE A 803 4.15 40.52 -5.97
N GLY A 804 3.49 39.38 -5.60
CA GLY A 804 3.01 38.42 -6.58
C GLY A 804 4.09 37.52 -7.21
N LYS A 805 5.32 37.58 -6.71
CA LYS A 805 6.50 36.82 -7.19
C LYS A 805 7.07 35.94 -6.09
N CYS A 806 7.87 34.96 -6.48
CA CYS A 806 8.45 33.95 -5.60
C CYS A 806 9.93 34.15 -5.30
N VAL A 807 10.38 33.78 -4.11
CA VAL A 807 11.81 33.62 -3.80
C VAL A 807 12.36 32.47 -4.62
N ASP A 808 13.33 32.74 -5.46
CA ASP A 808 13.86 31.82 -6.46
C ASP A 808 15.36 31.64 -6.32
N VAL A 809 15.85 30.42 -6.48
CA VAL A 809 17.25 30.10 -6.64
C VAL A 809 17.58 30.11 -8.14
N PRO A 810 18.35 31.06 -8.67
CA PRO A 810 18.61 31.19 -10.10
C PRO A 810 19.08 29.87 -10.73
N ASN A 811 18.34 29.41 -11.76
CA ASN A 811 18.63 28.18 -12.50
C ASN A 811 18.72 26.91 -11.62
N GLY A 812 18.21 26.92 -10.39
CA GLY A 812 18.33 25.81 -9.45
C GLY A 812 19.78 25.48 -9.05
N ALA A 813 20.68 26.47 -9.11
CA ALA A 813 22.09 26.28 -8.82
C ALA A 813 22.33 25.86 -7.37
N ALA A 814 23.04 24.74 -7.14
CA ALA A 814 23.34 24.21 -5.80
C ALA A 814 24.68 24.70 -5.20
N THR A 815 25.32 25.64 -5.83
CA THR A 815 26.61 26.17 -5.38
C THR A 815 26.47 27.11 -4.18
N ASN A 816 27.26 26.90 -3.13
CA ASN A 816 27.29 27.82 -1.99
C ASN A 816 27.62 29.26 -2.46
N GLY A 817 26.86 30.22 -1.94
CA GLY A 817 27.00 31.64 -2.32
C GLY A 817 26.08 32.09 -3.45
N THR A 818 25.30 31.19 -4.09
CA THR A 818 24.30 31.58 -5.06
C THR A 818 23.27 32.50 -4.38
N GLN A 819 23.14 33.72 -4.87
CA GLN A 819 22.20 34.71 -4.37
C GLN A 819 20.77 34.35 -4.81
N VAL A 820 19.81 34.50 -3.92
CA VAL A 820 18.38 34.31 -4.24
C VAL A 820 17.79 35.58 -4.83
N GLN A 821 16.77 35.44 -5.63
CA GLN A 821 16.11 36.51 -6.36
C GLN A 821 14.60 36.43 -6.26
N LEU A 822 13.93 37.51 -6.62
CA LEU A 822 12.49 37.53 -6.86
C LEU A 822 12.24 37.16 -8.33
N TRP A 823 11.36 36.19 -8.59
CA TRP A 823 11.05 35.72 -9.94
C TRP A 823 9.58 35.40 -10.10
N ASN A 824 9.06 35.42 -11.33
CA ASN A 824 7.70 34.94 -11.58
C ASN A 824 7.50 33.55 -11.00
N CYS A 825 6.42 33.38 -10.23
CA CYS A 825 6.10 32.07 -9.69
C CYS A 825 5.78 31.12 -10.85
N ASN A 826 6.55 30.05 -10.97
CA ASN A 826 6.42 29.05 -12.03
C ASN A 826 6.27 27.62 -11.48
N GLY A 827 6.11 27.48 -10.14
CA GLY A 827 5.95 26.19 -9.49
C GLY A 827 7.17 25.29 -9.48
N SER A 828 8.33 25.78 -9.98
CA SER A 828 9.56 24.99 -10.04
C SER A 828 10.19 24.79 -8.65
N ASN A 829 10.98 23.73 -8.51
CA ASN A 829 11.66 23.41 -7.25
C ASN A 829 12.61 24.48 -6.72
N PRO A 830 13.31 25.28 -7.57
CA PRO A 830 14.08 26.43 -7.10
C PRO A 830 13.27 27.46 -6.30
N GLN A 831 11.95 27.47 -6.43
CA GLN A 831 11.06 28.41 -5.74
C GLN A 831 10.40 27.84 -4.51
N ARG A 832 10.77 26.62 -4.08
CA ARG A 832 10.21 25.97 -2.91
C ARG A 832 11.14 26.07 -1.73
N TRP A 833 10.56 26.34 -0.58
CA TRP A 833 11.27 26.53 0.67
C TRP A 833 10.57 25.76 1.78
N ARG A 834 11.35 25.10 2.59
CA ARG A 834 10.87 24.35 3.72
C ARG A 834 11.43 24.93 5.02
N HIS A 835 10.54 25.31 5.90
CA HIS A 835 10.92 25.75 7.24
C HIS A 835 10.94 24.57 8.20
N ASP A 836 12.04 24.39 8.89
CA ASP A 836 12.16 23.47 10.02
C ASP A 836 11.88 24.23 11.32
N PRO A 837 10.75 23.98 11.98
CA PRO A 837 10.38 24.72 13.19
C PRO A 837 11.28 24.42 14.40
N VAL A 838 12.03 23.32 14.39
CA VAL A 838 12.95 22.95 15.48
C VAL A 838 14.29 23.68 15.36
N THR A 839 14.86 23.69 14.16
CA THR A 839 16.15 24.33 13.89
C THR A 839 16.03 25.78 13.44
N GLY A 840 14.84 26.19 12.98
CA GLY A 840 14.58 27.47 12.35
C GLY A 840 15.13 27.60 10.92
N ALA A 841 15.67 26.53 10.37
CA ALA A 841 16.28 26.56 9.05
C ALA A 841 15.21 26.68 7.94
N LEU A 842 15.47 27.53 6.95
CA LEU A 842 14.68 27.66 5.73
C LEU A 842 15.46 27.04 4.58
N ARG A 843 15.10 25.81 4.19
CA ARG A 843 15.87 24.97 3.27
C ARG A 843 15.20 24.89 1.92
N ASN A 844 15.97 25.01 0.85
CA ASN A 844 15.50 24.70 -0.49
C ASN A 844 15.73 23.20 -0.79
N PRO A 845 14.68 22.41 -1.03
CA PRO A 845 14.78 20.95 -1.12
C PRO A 845 15.63 20.46 -2.30
N ILE A 846 15.65 21.20 -3.45
CA ILE A 846 16.39 20.76 -4.64
C ILE A 846 17.89 20.97 -4.51
N THR A 847 18.30 22.07 -3.87
CA THR A 847 19.72 22.39 -3.72
C THR A 847 20.31 21.80 -2.45
N ASP A 848 19.47 21.32 -1.54
CA ASP A 848 19.83 20.85 -0.20
C ASP A 848 20.56 21.91 0.65
N LYS A 849 20.30 23.21 0.37
CA LYS A 849 20.93 24.35 1.00
C LYS A 849 19.93 25.17 1.81
N CYS A 850 20.44 25.89 2.80
CA CYS A 850 19.68 26.80 3.63
C CYS A 850 19.79 28.24 3.14
N LEU A 851 18.71 29.01 3.28
CA LEU A 851 18.73 30.46 3.11
C LEU A 851 19.65 31.06 4.16
N ASP A 852 20.61 31.91 3.74
CA ASP A 852 21.72 32.34 4.55
C ASP A 852 21.98 33.83 4.40
N ILE A 853 22.23 34.50 5.52
CA ILE A 853 22.78 35.87 5.52
C ILE A 853 24.28 35.77 5.43
N PRO A 854 24.91 36.28 4.36
CA PRO A 854 26.37 36.21 4.18
C PRO A 854 27.12 36.65 5.42
N ASP A 855 28.06 35.81 5.88
CA ASP A 855 28.99 36.09 6.97
C ASP A 855 28.34 36.60 8.27
N SER A 856 27.08 36.20 8.50
CA SER A 856 26.21 36.67 9.60
C SER A 856 26.15 38.22 9.67
N SER A 857 26.11 38.88 8.51
CA SER A 857 26.13 40.33 8.40
C SER A 857 24.97 40.99 9.17
N THR A 858 25.28 41.99 9.95
CA THR A 858 24.30 42.89 10.59
C THR A 858 24.03 44.17 9.76
N ALA A 859 24.68 44.34 8.61
CA ALA A 859 24.44 45.47 7.73
C ALA A 859 23.09 45.34 7.00
N ASN A 860 22.45 46.44 6.68
CA ASN A 860 21.30 46.47 5.77
C ASN A 860 21.79 46.27 4.32
N GLY A 861 21.02 45.56 3.51
CA GLY A 861 21.34 45.34 2.11
C GLY A 861 22.25 44.12 1.87
N ALA A 862 22.46 43.24 2.87
CA ALA A 862 23.22 42.02 2.67
C ALA A 862 22.38 41.04 1.84
N LEU A 863 22.75 40.83 0.57
CA LEU A 863 22.02 39.96 -0.35
C LEU A 863 22.00 38.52 0.17
N LEU A 864 20.85 37.96 0.34
CA LEU A 864 20.64 36.58 0.79
C LEU A 864 21.12 35.59 -0.26
N ARG A 865 21.67 34.49 0.21
CA ARG A 865 22.21 33.42 -0.60
C ARG A 865 21.76 32.05 -0.09
N ILE A 866 21.98 31.00 -0.86
CA ILE A 866 21.96 29.65 -0.36
C ILE A 866 23.35 29.22 0.10
N TRP A 867 23.40 28.47 1.20
CA TRP A 867 24.64 27.95 1.79
C TRP A 867 24.43 26.62 2.43
N THR A 868 25.47 25.78 2.56
CA THR A 868 25.38 24.53 3.32
C THR A 868 24.78 24.80 4.70
N CYS A 869 23.76 24.04 5.06
CA CYS A 869 23.08 24.19 6.35
C CYS A 869 24.06 23.93 7.51
N ASN A 870 24.25 24.92 8.39
CA ASN A 870 25.23 24.90 9.47
C ASN A 870 24.69 25.30 10.84
N ALA A 871 23.35 25.43 10.94
CA ALA A 871 22.62 25.82 12.15
C ALA A 871 23.04 27.14 12.80
N SER A 872 23.79 28.03 12.09
CA SER A 872 24.15 29.36 12.57
C SER A 872 22.92 30.27 12.66
N ASN A 873 23.03 31.37 13.38
CA ASN A 873 21.96 32.38 13.45
C ASN A 873 21.67 33.06 12.10
N ALA A 874 22.61 33.03 11.16
CA ALA A 874 22.43 33.51 9.79
C ALA A 874 21.42 32.65 8.98
N GLN A 875 21.13 31.44 9.45
CA GLN A 875 20.27 30.49 8.75
C GLN A 875 19.00 30.16 9.57
N LYS A 876 18.80 30.86 10.71
CA LYS A 876 17.59 30.67 11.52
C LYS A 876 16.57 31.76 11.23
N TRP A 877 15.37 31.33 10.87
CA TRP A 877 14.28 32.19 10.44
C TRP A 877 13.03 31.92 11.27
N THR A 878 12.32 32.97 11.59
CA THR A 878 10.98 32.92 12.19
C THR A 878 9.97 33.31 11.13
N MET A 879 9.06 32.40 10.84
CA MET A 879 8.02 32.57 9.83
C MET A 879 6.83 33.36 10.38
N PRO A 880 6.03 34.04 9.52
CA PRO A 880 4.80 34.67 9.94
C PRO A 880 3.82 33.64 10.47
N ALA A 881 3.15 33.93 11.58
CA ALA A 881 2.14 33.06 12.19
C ALA A 881 0.73 33.39 11.70
N SER A 882 -0.12 32.37 11.48
CA SER A 882 -1.57 32.52 11.33
C SER A 882 -2.21 32.66 12.71
N ALA A 883 -3.22 33.51 12.84
CA ALA A 883 -4.03 33.59 14.03
C ALA A 883 -5.16 32.55 13.94
N THR A 884 -5.27 31.67 14.93
CA THR A 884 -6.35 30.68 15.06
C THR A 884 -6.97 30.79 16.46
N GLY A 885 -8.30 30.84 16.52
CA GLY A 885 -9.03 30.93 17.79
C GLY A 885 -10.47 31.41 17.62
N LEU A 886 -11.06 31.90 18.68
CA LEU A 886 -12.44 32.36 18.67
C LEU A 886 -12.54 33.75 18.04
N ILE A 887 -13.51 33.96 17.14
CA ILE A 887 -13.93 35.30 16.71
C ILE A 887 -15.06 35.75 17.62
N GLY A 888 -14.75 36.65 18.55
CA GLY A 888 -15.72 37.17 19.51
C GLY A 888 -16.62 38.23 18.90
N ALA A 889 -17.93 38.14 19.14
CA ALA A 889 -18.90 39.17 18.75
C ALA A 889 -19.01 40.27 19.82
N GLY A 890 -19.16 41.51 19.39
CA GLY A 890 -19.37 42.67 20.30
C GLY A 890 -20.74 42.70 21.01
N VAL A 891 -21.49 41.61 20.92
CA VAL A 891 -22.79 41.45 21.56
C VAL A 891 -22.78 40.20 22.43
N GLY A 892 -23.06 40.36 23.74
CA GLY A 892 -23.48 39.32 24.66
C GLY A 892 -22.54 38.12 24.88
N ALA A 893 -21.22 38.31 24.91
CA ALA A 893 -20.26 37.19 25.10
C ALA A 893 -20.51 35.99 24.12
N LYS A 894 -20.77 36.32 22.90
CA LYS A 894 -20.97 35.36 21.81
C LYS A 894 -19.75 35.27 20.88
N CYS A 895 -19.61 34.14 20.25
CA CYS A 895 -18.57 33.85 19.28
C CYS A 895 -19.19 33.41 17.96
N LEU A 896 -18.46 33.63 16.86
CA LEU A 896 -18.85 33.16 15.53
C LEU A 896 -18.80 31.64 15.50
N ASP A 897 -19.89 31.01 15.11
CA ASP A 897 -20.11 29.56 15.22
C ASP A 897 -20.60 28.99 13.91
N VAL A 898 -20.17 27.79 13.58
CA VAL A 898 -20.74 27.01 12.49
C VAL A 898 -21.85 26.13 13.04
N ALA A 899 -23.07 26.38 12.65
CA ALA A 899 -24.28 25.75 13.19
C ALA A 899 -24.14 24.20 13.20
N GLY A 900 -24.20 23.63 14.40
CA GLY A 900 -24.11 22.18 14.63
C GLY A 900 -22.76 21.55 14.25
N GLY A 901 -21.74 22.35 13.93
CA GLY A 901 -20.46 21.82 13.44
C GLY A 901 -20.57 21.14 12.07
N ALA A 902 -21.63 21.46 11.30
CA ALA A 902 -21.83 20.83 9.99
C ALA A 902 -20.89 21.41 8.92
N THR A 903 -20.36 20.54 8.05
CA THR A 903 -19.38 20.89 7.02
C THR A 903 -19.99 21.05 5.63
N ALA A 904 -21.30 20.86 5.45
CA ALA A 904 -21.98 21.01 4.17
C ALA A 904 -21.91 22.45 3.63
N ASN A 905 -21.77 22.61 2.31
CA ASN A 905 -21.86 23.92 1.67
C ASN A 905 -23.24 24.56 1.93
N GLY A 906 -23.22 25.81 2.36
CA GLY A 906 -24.45 26.53 2.74
C GLY A 906 -24.78 26.41 4.21
N THR A 907 -23.99 25.70 5.02
CA THR A 907 -24.18 25.65 6.47
C THR A 907 -24.19 27.04 7.04
N LYS A 908 -25.21 27.30 7.87
CA LYS A 908 -25.39 28.58 8.55
C LYS A 908 -24.20 28.91 9.42
N VAL A 909 -23.68 30.12 9.30
CA VAL A 909 -22.75 30.68 10.29
C VAL A 909 -23.55 31.65 11.16
N ASP A 910 -23.49 31.47 12.47
CA ASP A 910 -24.27 32.20 13.43
C ASP A 910 -23.42 32.64 14.65
N ILE A 911 -24.03 33.28 15.58
CA ILE A 911 -23.42 33.51 16.90
C ILE A 911 -23.93 32.49 17.91
N PHE A 912 -23.03 32.03 18.74
CA PHE A 912 -23.35 31.09 19.83
C PHE A 912 -22.57 31.45 21.09
N THR A 913 -23.00 30.99 22.26
CA THR A 913 -22.24 31.16 23.49
C THR A 913 -20.82 30.64 23.29
N CYS A 914 -19.80 31.46 23.61
CA CYS A 914 -18.39 31.10 23.39
C CYS A 914 -18.06 29.83 24.16
N ALA A 915 -17.59 28.85 23.47
CA ALA A 915 -17.12 27.58 24.04
C ALA A 915 -15.71 27.75 24.65
N ALA A 916 -15.30 26.79 25.49
CA ALA A 916 -13.91 26.70 25.91
C ALA A 916 -13.01 26.44 24.66
N ALA A 917 -11.74 26.84 24.72
CA ALA A 917 -10.77 26.65 23.66
C ALA A 917 -10.73 25.19 23.17
N GLY A 918 -10.68 24.98 21.83
CA GLY A 918 -10.64 23.64 21.21
C GLY A 918 -11.99 23.14 20.69
N THR A 919 -13.01 23.99 20.59
CA THR A 919 -14.28 23.62 19.96
C THR A 919 -14.23 23.98 18.47
N GLU A 920 -13.96 22.99 17.64
CA GLU A 920 -13.68 23.13 16.18
C GLU A 920 -14.68 24.00 15.41
N LYS A 921 -15.96 23.98 15.77
CA LYS A 921 -17.01 24.76 15.12
C LYS A 921 -16.97 26.27 15.42
N GLN A 922 -16.19 26.68 16.43
CA GLN A 922 -15.94 28.09 16.78
C GLN A 922 -14.47 28.49 16.60
N GLU A 923 -13.64 27.56 16.15
CA GLU A 923 -12.22 27.80 15.92
C GLU A 923 -12.00 28.30 14.49
N TRP A 924 -11.66 29.59 14.37
CA TRP A 924 -11.46 30.26 13.10
C TRP A 924 -10.01 30.58 12.88
N THR A 925 -9.48 30.26 11.69
CA THR A 925 -8.15 30.67 11.24
C THR A 925 -8.30 31.85 10.28
N ILE A 926 -7.66 32.96 10.63
CA ILE A 926 -7.59 34.15 9.78
C ILE A 926 -6.32 34.07 8.97
N LEU A 927 -6.47 34.13 7.65
CA LEU A 927 -5.36 34.04 6.72
C LEU A 927 -5.01 35.38 6.08
N GLY A 928 -3.76 35.52 5.66
CA GLY A 928 -3.27 36.73 5.03
C GLY A 928 -3.93 37.10 3.69
N ASP A 929 -4.63 36.16 3.07
CA ASP A 929 -5.44 36.39 1.86
C ASP A 929 -6.80 37.04 2.16
N GLY A 930 -7.07 37.33 3.43
CA GLY A 930 -8.35 37.88 3.87
C GLY A 930 -9.45 36.86 4.09
N SER A 931 -9.18 35.55 3.96
CA SER A 931 -10.19 34.53 4.27
C SER A 931 -10.21 34.21 5.77
N ALA A 932 -11.43 33.99 6.30
CA ALA A 932 -11.67 33.43 7.62
C ALA A 932 -12.18 32.00 7.45
N ARG A 933 -11.55 31.02 8.10
CA ARG A 933 -11.84 29.59 7.89
C ARG A 933 -12.14 28.86 9.19
N ALA A 934 -13.15 28.02 9.15
CA ALA A 934 -13.46 27.04 10.19
C ALA A 934 -13.81 25.72 9.52
N LEU A 935 -13.49 24.57 10.12
CA LEU A 935 -13.83 23.24 9.60
C LEU A 935 -13.38 23.06 8.14
N HIS A 936 -12.22 23.61 7.78
CA HIS A 936 -11.61 23.60 6.44
C HIS A 936 -12.42 24.31 5.34
N LYS A 937 -13.39 25.14 5.69
CA LYS A 937 -14.20 25.94 4.76
C LYS A 937 -14.14 27.43 5.09
N CYS A 938 -14.54 28.24 4.14
CA CYS A 938 -14.48 29.70 4.23
C CYS A 938 -15.80 30.33 4.69
N LEU A 939 -15.66 31.41 5.45
CA LEU A 939 -16.75 32.35 5.73
C LEU A 939 -17.16 33.03 4.40
N ASP A 940 -18.35 32.76 3.92
CA ASP A 940 -18.82 33.07 2.57
C ASP A 940 -20.09 33.89 2.57
N VAL A 941 -20.11 34.94 1.76
CA VAL A 941 -21.32 35.72 1.50
C VAL A 941 -22.19 34.98 0.49
N THR A 942 -23.38 34.57 0.88
CA THR A 942 -24.30 33.77 0.06
C THR A 942 -24.44 34.32 -1.34
N SER A 943 -24.07 33.52 -2.34
CA SER A 943 -24.15 33.82 -3.77
C SER A 943 -23.44 35.13 -4.18
N GLY A 944 -22.45 35.59 -3.41
CA GLY A 944 -21.76 36.85 -3.67
C GLY A 944 -22.63 38.09 -3.58
N GLY A 945 -23.73 38.03 -2.82
CA GLY A 945 -24.69 39.15 -2.70
C GLY A 945 -24.06 40.38 -2.04
N THR A 946 -24.48 41.59 -2.48
CA THR A 946 -23.91 42.86 -2.00
C THR A 946 -24.94 43.74 -1.31
N VAL A 947 -26.16 43.26 -1.07
CA VAL A 947 -27.25 44.02 -0.45
C VAL A 947 -27.33 43.79 1.07
N ASN A 948 -27.89 44.71 1.80
CA ASN A 948 -28.16 44.53 3.23
C ASN A 948 -29.08 43.33 3.46
N GLY A 949 -28.76 42.55 4.49
CA GLY A 949 -29.51 41.34 4.80
C GLY A 949 -29.00 40.08 4.13
N THR A 950 -28.02 40.19 3.19
CA THR A 950 -27.40 38.98 2.59
C THR A 950 -26.79 38.13 3.70
N LEU A 951 -27.23 36.87 3.77
CA LEU A 951 -26.78 35.94 4.79
C LEU A 951 -25.34 35.48 4.53
N VAL A 952 -24.64 35.18 5.61
CA VAL A 952 -23.29 34.60 5.59
C VAL A 952 -23.36 33.14 6.01
N ARG A 953 -22.59 32.34 5.36
CA ARG A 953 -22.59 30.87 5.48
C ARG A 953 -21.18 30.31 5.46
N LEU A 954 -21.05 29.00 5.75
CA LEU A 954 -19.86 28.23 5.46
C LEU A 954 -19.93 27.71 4.02
N TYR A 955 -18.84 27.83 3.28
CA TYR A 955 -18.78 27.34 1.90
C TYR A 955 -17.37 26.89 1.52
N THR A 956 -17.23 25.98 0.56
CA THR A 956 -15.93 25.60 0.01
C THR A 956 -15.13 26.82 -0.40
N CYS A 957 -13.89 26.92 0.05
CA CYS A 957 -13.00 28.02 -0.31
C CYS A 957 -12.76 28.04 -1.83
N ASN A 958 -13.07 29.15 -2.47
CA ASN A 958 -12.98 29.31 -3.92
C ASN A 958 -12.31 30.64 -4.33
N ALA A 959 -11.70 31.33 -3.38
CA ALA A 959 -10.94 32.57 -3.52
C ALA A 959 -11.74 33.75 -4.17
N THR A 960 -13.08 33.66 -4.23
CA THR A 960 -13.90 34.74 -4.72
C THR A 960 -13.99 35.92 -3.73
N GLY A 961 -14.35 37.07 -4.20
CA GLY A 961 -14.52 38.26 -3.34
C GLY A 961 -15.59 38.09 -2.23
N SER A 962 -16.51 37.08 -2.38
CA SER A 962 -17.49 36.75 -1.36
C SER A 962 -16.85 36.10 -0.11
N GLN A 963 -15.62 35.64 -0.20
CA GLN A 963 -14.87 34.98 0.88
C GLN A 963 -13.74 35.82 1.43
N GLN A 964 -13.58 37.05 0.98
CA GLN A 964 -12.56 37.97 1.46
C GLN A 964 -13.12 38.92 2.53
N TRP A 965 -12.38 39.08 3.59
CA TRP A 965 -12.74 39.89 4.75
C TRP A 965 -11.55 40.76 5.18
N THR A 966 -11.82 42.03 5.39
CA THR A 966 -10.84 42.99 5.91
C THR A 966 -11.24 43.35 7.33
N TRP A 967 -10.33 43.11 8.28
CA TRP A 967 -10.54 43.53 9.66
C TRP A 967 -9.87 44.87 9.94
N ASN A 968 -10.62 45.75 10.55
CA ASN A 968 -10.16 47.06 11.01
C ASN A 968 -10.01 47.04 12.54
N SER A 969 -8.74 46.99 13.02
CA SER A 969 -8.43 46.91 14.45
C SER A 969 -8.88 48.13 15.26
N GLY A 970 -9.01 49.30 14.63
CA GLY A 970 -9.45 50.53 15.28
C GLY A 970 -10.98 50.56 15.54
N THR A 971 -11.76 49.97 14.66
CA THR A 971 -13.23 49.91 14.78
C THR A 971 -13.77 48.55 15.18
N GLY A 972 -12.93 47.48 15.08
CA GLY A 972 -13.32 46.09 15.31
C GLY A 972 -14.21 45.52 14.21
N THR A 973 -14.33 46.16 13.02
CA THR A 973 -15.25 45.72 11.99
C THR A 973 -14.60 44.72 11.04
N LEU A 974 -15.34 43.64 10.69
CA LEU A 974 -15.03 42.75 9.56
C LEU A 974 -15.84 43.20 8.36
N THR A 975 -15.15 43.71 7.33
CA THR A 975 -15.77 44.24 6.12
C THR A 975 -15.48 43.32 4.94
N ASN A 976 -16.51 42.96 4.18
CA ASN A 976 -16.34 42.27 2.90
C ASN A 976 -16.06 43.31 1.80
N PRO A 977 -14.85 43.31 1.19
CA PRO A 977 -14.46 44.35 0.23
C PRO A 977 -15.32 44.41 -1.04
N GLN A 978 -15.81 43.23 -1.51
CA GLN A 978 -16.67 43.14 -2.69
C GLN A 978 -17.99 43.89 -2.52
N SER A 979 -18.58 43.83 -1.32
CA SER A 979 -19.84 44.46 -1.01
C SER A 979 -19.71 45.84 -0.36
N GLY A 980 -18.55 46.16 0.20
CA GLY A 980 -18.33 47.34 1.04
C GLY A 980 -19.09 47.29 2.38
N LYS A 981 -19.62 46.14 2.77
CA LYS A 981 -20.48 45.97 3.95
C LYS A 981 -19.78 45.20 5.05
N CYS A 982 -20.26 45.42 6.30
CA CYS A 982 -19.76 44.77 7.49
C CYS A 982 -20.51 43.48 7.82
N LEU A 983 -19.82 42.52 8.40
CA LEU A 983 -20.41 41.36 9.04
C LEU A 983 -21.21 41.84 10.25
N ASP A 984 -22.48 41.47 10.33
CA ASP A 984 -23.47 42.04 11.22
C ASP A 984 -24.28 40.95 11.92
N VAL A 985 -24.52 41.15 13.21
CA VAL A 985 -25.46 40.36 13.99
C VAL A 985 -26.82 41.03 13.90
N PRO A 986 -27.84 40.41 13.25
CA PRO A 986 -29.16 41.00 13.12
C PRO A 986 -29.73 41.55 14.41
N ASP A 987 -30.16 42.81 14.40
CA ASP A 987 -30.87 43.51 15.48
C ASP A 987 -30.11 43.48 16.83
N SER A 988 -28.78 43.36 16.78
CA SER A 988 -27.91 43.21 17.96
C SER A 988 -28.32 42.02 18.86
N SER A 989 -28.89 40.97 18.29
CA SER A 989 -29.38 39.78 19.00
C SER A 989 -28.26 39.14 19.84
N THR A 990 -28.63 38.69 21.00
CA THR A 990 -27.75 37.88 21.88
C THR A 990 -28.21 36.42 21.95
N ALA A 991 -29.20 36.04 21.16
CA ALA A 991 -29.70 34.67 21.13
C ALA A 991 -28.77 33.73 20.38
N ASP A 992 -28.49 32.58 20.98
CA ASP A 992 -27.73 31.51 20.30
C ASP A 992 -28.45 31.07 19.00
N GLY A 993 -27.65 30.81 17.98
CA GLY A 993 -28.18 30.45 16.67
C GLY A 993 -28.65 31.62 15.80
N THR A 994 -28.40 32.89 16.18
CA THR A 994 -28.68 34.02 15.30
C THR A 994 -27.70 34.04 14.12
N GLN A 995 -28.19 33.82 12.89
CA GLN A 995 -27.38 33.84 11.68
C GLN A 995 -26.81 35.21 11.36
N VAL A 996 -25.55 35.34 11.09
CA VAL A 996 -24.90 36.60 10.71
C VAL A 996 -25.20 36.95 9.25
N ARG A 997 -25.14 38.24 8.96
CA ARG A 997 -25.49 38.81 7.64
C ARG A 997 -24.52 39.93 7.25
N LEU A 998 -24.63 40.39 6.00
CA LEU A 998 -24.03 41.65 5.58
C LEU A 998 -24.98 42.81 5.92
N TRP A 999 -24.44 43.91 6.44
CA TRP A 999 -25.17 45.15 6.62
C TRP A 999 -24.26 46.35 6.40
N THR A 1000 -24.87 47.49 6.02
CA THR A 1000 -24.13 48.76 5.93
C THR A 1000 -23.38 49.03 7.24
N CYS A 1001 -22.09 49.31 7.14
CA CYS A 1001 -21.26 49.56 8.31
C CYS A 1001 -21.80 50.81 9.06
N ASN A 1002 -22.19 50.63 10.32
CA ASN A 1002 -22.85 51.63 11.14
C ASN A 1002 -22.19 51.89 12.52
N GLY A 1003 -21.09 51.14 12.80
CA GLY A 1003 -20.28 51.28 14.00
C GLY A 1003 -20.91 50.75 15.31
N THR A 1004 -22.04 50.06 15.24
CA THR A 1004 -22.73 49.47 16.40
C THR A 1004 -21.97 48.26 16.93
N SER A 1005 -22.29 47.82 18.13
CA SER A 1005 -21.73 46.60 18.76
C SER A 1005 -22.02 45.32 17.93
N ALA A 1006 -23.15 45.31 17.19
CA ALA A 1006 -23.52 44.20 16.30
C ALA A 1006 -22.49 43.94 15.17
N GLN A 1007 -21.64 44.90 14.86
CA GLN A 1007 -20.63 44.82 13.82
C GLN A 1007 -19.20 44.84 14.32
N ARG A 1008 -19.03 44.77 15.67
CA ARG A 1008 -17.71 44.68 16.27
C ARG A 1008 -17.31 43.23 16.54
N TRP A 1009 -16.12 42.88 16.10
CA TRP A 1009 -15.58 41.54 16.19
C TRP A 1009 -14.19 41.62 16.84
N THR A 1010 -13.85 40.64 17.64
CA THR A 1010 -12.51 40.47 18.20
C THR A 1010 -11.92 39.26 17.54
N LEU A 1011 -10.80 39.44 16.82
CA LEU A 1011 -10.08 38.33 16.20
C LEU A 1011 -9.14 37.63 17.19
N PRO A 1012 -8.80 36.35 16.98
CA PRO A 1012 -7.90 35.59 17.85
C PRO A 1012 -6.54 36.24 18.03
#